data_11940e4e5bd460fcd7e8cf1260076c13
#
_entry.id   11940e4e5bd460fcd7e8cf1260076c13
#
_cell.length_a   1.000
_cell.length_b   1.000
_cell.length_c   1.000
_cell.angle_alpha   90.00
_cell.angle_beta   90.00
_cell.angle_gamma   90.00
#
_symmetry.space_group_name_H-M   'P 1'
#
loop_
_entity.id
_entity.type
_entity.pdbx_description
1 polymer ?
#
loop_
_entity_poly.entity_id
_entity_poly.type
_entity_poly.pdbx_seq_one_letter_code
_entity_poly.pdbx_strand_id
1 'polypeptide(L)'
;MSSASSSASGKGGSGPLRTLAVLALGLALAGEELIRSGRAPWAGIGAQLLASALFAWGAWPRPAPPPLASPARRKGPAGLLAFAVAALGAIASIVWCLRLYARSREVAAEGPWIAAIFLIAAAGFFGGELTAFSPRWDAAPPLGSRRRRGLFALAVALILCLAAATRLFALDRIPFGINADEGDQAAVSLSILRGHDTTPLFGVGWYHISIVYFRLLAAVMRVAGATVAGARTFGALAGIATVGLVLWLGVRHFGRRAGLLAGLLVASLGPALQFSRETTCAGPTATLWAASALLFLEAARGGRAWAWVLSGLAGGFSLYFYPTGRLWSVFALLFVVSLLATAPRGTGMKIFAGALLGALAALVIGAPFLYRAYVNPDWFVVRARETSIFVSSNLSRLPYVHPEWSMSRLLLAQLERSIGIFNRFPDGNYFWPTGKPILPPVLSALTLTGLFASLWRVRDPRLALLAAWFWAGFVGVVVTVETPNLHRMATAVPVLAIFAALVLDEGARRFAAPLKGRGGRVAVAAIVAAAALALAARELVFYFGEYAKLDAWPYPRIEGGAVAQEGRDAWVVSLGGQFHMVNSGWVYHLAPDSFRAGILSPGFHLPLTMPANRDLAFLFYPGQEAYRHLVEAIYPGGALRRVPLPPDQWTFDVYRVPRAAWQATQGALAHVPGGPSVRVPGFSDPDPGARPDTGVRWTAAMRVPRFGNYAFRLGPGPARLTIDGSEVLSIAAGDAAKETSVCLARGDHFVEMEAARAGGRPPARLLWAPAANAGEQPVFQAIPAAILRPLAEPPGGLFGVVTFRGGRRQERLDGTLATWNLCEEFQFGGEPFGAVWTGSLVAPALGSYLMGLLASGTAELKIDGQTVLRSEGAHDKPVDTSVFLSAGEHAVVLSFKESVEPARLEWTWTPPGGEISIVPPSALRPPRGAGVSPPCKPGDFGPPDRPPLVDHPVFLRF
;
A
#
# COMPACT_ATOMS: atom_id res chain seq x y z
N MET A 1 -11.30 43.06 73.36
CA MET A 1 -12.17 43.79 72.41
C MET A 1 -12.20 42.92 71.15
N SER A 2 -13.40 42.46 70.94
CA SER A 2 -13.78 41.48 69.89
C SER A 2 -13.67 42.07 68.49
N SER A 3 -13.04 41.30 67.54
CA SER A 3 -13.24 41.51 66.11
C SER A 3 -13.98 40.30 65.53
N ALA A 4 -15.26 40.54 65.23
CA ALA A 4 -16.11 39.57 64.55
C ALA A 4 -15.66 39.39 63.12
N SER A 5 -15.27 38.15 62.75
CA SER A 5 -15.10 37.74 61.38
C SER A 5 -16.45 37.37 60.75
N SER A 6 -16.95 38.23 59.90
CA SER A 6 -18.16 37.97 59.09
C SER A 6 -17.92 36.83 58.11
N SER A 7 -18.45 35.68 58.35
CA SER A 7 -18.58 34.57 57.41
C SER A 7 -19.62 34.94 56.32
N ALA A 8 -19.21 35.47 55.24
CA ALA A 8 -20.01 35.57 54.00
C ALA A 8 -20.25 34.19 53.45
N SER A 9 -21.36 33.58 53.81
CA SER A 9 -21.83 32.32 53.20
C SER A 9 -22.22 32.55 51.75
N GLY A 10 -21.36 32.13 50.84
CA GLY A 10 -21.63 32.07 49.39
C GLY A 10 -22.72 31.04 49.05
N LYS A 11 -23.95 31.32 49.38
CA LYS A 11 -25.13 30.58 48.91
C LYS A 11 -25.67 31.32 47.67
N GLY A 12 -25.33 30.88 46.45
CA GLY A 12 -25.95 31.44 45.24
C GLY A 12 -25.46 31.00 43.88
N GLY A 13 -24.37 30.19 43.74
CA GLY A 13 -23.73 29.99 42.45
C GLY A 13 -23.89 28.64 41.68
N SER A 14 -24.59 27.68 42.26
CA SER A 14 -24.63 26.31 41.64
C SER A 14 -25.82 26.04 40.70
N GLY A 15 -26.90 26.79 40.82
CA GLY A 15 -28.12 26.66 39.99
C GLY A 15 -27.86 26.99 38.51
N PRO A 16 -27.37 28.20 38.19
CA PRO A 16 -27.17 28.62 36.79
C PRO A 16 -26.21 27.74 36.01
N LEU A 17 -25.14 27.29 36.65
CA LEU A 17 -24.11 26.44 36.00
C LEU A 17 -24.61 25.04 35.61
N ARG A 18 -25.56 24.52 36.35
CA ARG A 18 -26.23 23.24 36.00
C ARG A 18 -27.14 23.39 34.80
N THR A 19 -27.96 24.43 34.85
CA THR A 19 -28.87 24.75 33.74
C THR A 19 -28.08 24.89 32.45
N LEU A 20 -26.95 25.57 32.49
CA LEU A 20 -26.05 25.70 31.34
C LEU A 20 -25.48 24.35 30.87
N ALA A 21 -25.11 23.44 31.75
CA ALA A 21 -24.59 22.10 31.37
C ALA A 21 -25.69 21.22 30.75
N VAL A 22 -26.91 21.27 31.28
CA VAL A 22 -28.09 20.57 30.74
C VAL A 22 -28.45 21.13 29.37
N LEU A 23 -28.54 22.47 29.27
CA LEU A 23 -28.82 23.13 27.99
C LEU A 23 -27.76 22.84 26.94
N ALA A 24 -26.48 22.80 27.33
CA ALA A 24 -25.38 22.44 26.42
C ALA A 24 -25.53 21.03 25.88
N LEU A 25 -25.78 20.05 26.73
CA LEU A 25 -25.99 18.66 26.28
C LEU A 25 -27.26 18.50 25.44
N GLY A 26 -28.37 19.17 25.83
CA GLY A 26 -29.59 19.17 25.03
C GLY A 26 -29.40 19.80 23.65
N LEU A 27 -28.72 20.95 23.59
CA LEU A 27 -28.39 21.61 22.32
C LEU A 27 -27.42 20.77 21.47
N ALA A 28 -26.44 20.09 22.09
CA ALA A 28 -25.52 19.21 21.37
C ALA A 28 -26.26 18.04 20.72
N LEU A 29 -27.20 17.40 21.44
CA LEU A 29 -28.01 16.31 20.90
C LEU A 29 -28.99 16.77 19.83
N ALA A 30 -29.65 17.93 20.04
CA ALA A 30 -30.54 18.53 19.07
C ALA A 30 -29.77 18.96 17.80
N GLY A 31 -28.62 19.56 17.97
CA GLY A 31 -27.72 19.91 16.87
C GLY A 31 -27.26 18.69 16.05
N GLU A 32 -26.92 17.63 16.74
CA GLU A 32 -26.55 16.33 16.11
C GLU A 32 -27.70 15.77 15.27
N GLU A 33 -28.93 15.79 15.78
CA GLU A 33 -30.13 15.34 15.05
C GLU A 33 -30.40 16.18 13.81
N LEU A 34 -30.29 17.50 13.91
CA LEU A 34 -30.45 18.40 12.76
C LEU A 34 -29.41 18.19 11.69
N ILE A 35 -28.15 17.89 12.06
CA ILE A 35 -27.06 17.59 11.12
C ILE A 35 -27.32 16.25 10.42
N ARG A 36 -27.64 15.21 11.19
CA ARG A 36 -27.85 13.84 10.66
C ARG A 36 -29.06 13.73 9.75
N SER A 37 -30.17 14.35 10.14
CA SER A 37 -31.39 14.34 9.32
C SER A 37 -31.26 15.15 8.02
N GLY A 38 -30.23 16.00 7.90
CA GLY A 38 -30.04 16.89 6.75
C GLY A 38 -31.08 18.02 6.64
N ARG A 39 -32.04 18.11 7.60
CA ARG A 39 -33.13 19.11 7.55
C ARG A 39 -32.64 20.55 7.71
N ALA A 40 -31.67 20.77 8.59
CA ALA A 40 -31.07 22.08 8.81
C ALA A 40 -29.63 21.95 9.32
N PRO A 41 -28.68 21.48 8.47
CA PRO A 41 -27.34 21.17 8.95
C PRO A 41 -26.59 22.39 9.52
N TRP A 42 -26.78 23.57 8.95
CA TRP A 42 -26.14 24.79 9.43
C TRP A 42 -26.69 25.22 10.79
N ALA A 43 -28.01 25.08 11.01
CA ALA A 43 -28.61 25.33 12.34
C ALA A 43 -28.09 24.30 13.36
N GLY A 44 -27.92 23.05 12.95
CA GLY A 44 -27.32 22.01 13.77
C GLY A 44 -25.88 22.30 14.15
N ILE A 45 -25.04 22.76 13.20
CA ILE A 45 -23.67 23.23 13.48
C ILE A 45 -23.69 24.41 14.47
N GLY A 46 -24.53 25.39 14.24
CA GLY A 46 -24.72 26.53 15.17
C GLY A 46 -25.11 26.08 16.58
N ALA A 47 -26.04 25.13 16.69
CA ALA A 47 -26.43 24.55 17.97
C ALA A 47 -25.27 23.81 18.66
N GLN A 48 -24.49 23.05 17.92
CA GLN A 48 -23.32 22.34 18.44
C GLN A 48 -22.21 23.29 18.91
N LEU A 49 -21.94 24.38 18.18
CA LEU A 49 -20.98 25.40 18.57
C LEU A 49 -21.45 26.16 19.82
N LEU A 50 -22.74 26.51 19.88
CA LEU A 50 -23.34 27.16 21.07
C LEU A 50 -23.28 26.20 22.27
N ALA A 51 -23.64 24.95 22.11
CA ALA A 51 -23.52 23.92 23.13
C ALA A 51 -22.09 23.84 23.68
N SER A 52 -21.09 23.85 22.80
CA SER A 52 -19.68 23.80 23.16
C SER A 52 -19.22 25.04 23.92
N ALA A 53 -19.67 26.23 23.50
CA ALA A 53 -19.39 27.48 24.19
C ALA A 53 -20.05 27.53 25.59
N LEU A 54 -21.31 27.14 25.69
CA LEU A 54 -22.04 27.06 26.98
C LEU A 54 -21.39 26.04 27.92
N PHE A 55 -20.98 24.88 27.39
CA PHE A 55 -20.26 23.86 28.14
C PHE A 55 -18.90 24.38 28.61
N ALA A 56 -18.13 25.01 27.74
CA ALA A 56 -16.83 25.56 28.08
C ALA A 56 -16.95 26.67 29.15
N TRP A 57 -17.97 27.54 29.06
CA TRP A 57 -18.15 28.63 29.98
C TRP A 57 -18.79 28.21 31.31
N GLY A 58 -19.81 27.39 31.24
CA GLY A 58 -20.61 26.96 32.39
C GLY A 58 -20.10 25.74 33.13
N ALA A 59 -19.63 24.75 32.41
CA ALA A 59 -19.26 23.44 32.96
C ALA A 59 -17.76 23.27 33.21
N TRP A 60 -16.90 23.87 32.40
CA TRP A 60 -15.46 23.65 32.53
C TRP A 60 -14.84 24.53 33.62
N PRO A 61 -14.07 23.98 34.56
CA PRO A 61 -13.45 24.76 35.59
C PRO A 61 -12.51 25.82 35.00
N ARG A 62 -12.57 27.05 35.53
CA ARG A 62 -11.61 28.09 35.16
C ARG A 62 -10.21 27.60 35.49
N PRO A 63 -9.21 27.83 34.63
CA PRO A 63 -7.83 27.49 34.97
C PRO A 63 -7.47 28.22 36.26
N ALA A 64 -6.87 27.48 37.20
CA ALA A 64 -6.31 28.08 38.39
C ALA A 64 -5.24 29.12 37.97
N PRO A 65 -5.07 30.24 38.67
CA PRO A 65 -4.01 31.17 38.34
C PRO A 65 -2.67 30.44 38.29
N PRO A 66 -1.77 30.86 37.38
CA PRO A 66 -0.48 30.19 37.19
C PRO A 66 0.25 30.14 38.53
N PRO A 67 0.77 28.99 38.94
CA PRO A 67 1.47 28.87 40.21
C PRO A 67 2.78 29.65 40.18
N LEU A 68 3.21 30.10 41.33
CA LEU A 68 4.55 30.62 41.54
C LEU A 68 5.57 29.53 41.17
N ALA A 69 6.56 29.90 40.39
CA ALA A 69 7.63 28.99 39.96
C ALA A 69 8.36 28.47 41.22
N SER A 70 8.29 27.17 41.49
CA SER A 70 9.13 26.54 42.48
C SER A 70 10.58 26.56 42.00
N PRO A 71 11.59 26.77 42.85
CA PRO A 71 12.98 26.71 42.43
C PRO A 71 13.31 25.33 41.84
N ALA A 72 13.79 25.31 40.61
CA ALA A 72 14.24 24.07 39.98
C ALA A 72 15.38 23.44 40.79
N ARG A 73 15.29 22.13 41.03
CA ARG A 73 16.42 21.36 41.61
C ARG A 73 17.56 21.39 40.60
N ARG A 74 18.54 22.28 40.80
CA ARG A 74 19.77 22.33 39.97
C ARG A 74 20.59 21.08 40.21
N LYS A 75 20.95 20.40 39.15
CA LYS A 75 21.96 19.34 39.22
C LYS A 75 23.31 19.98 39.48
N GLY A 76 24.20 19.29 40.23
CA GLY A 76 25.58 19.71 40.44
C GLY A 76 26.39 19.72 39.13
N PRO A 77 27.59 20.29 39.14
CA PRO A 77 28.42 20.44 37.93
C PRO A 77 28.67 19.13 37.18
N ALA A 78 28.77 18.01 37.87
CA ALA A 78 28.91 16.69 37.28
C ALA A 78 27.69 16.29 36.42
N GLY A 79 26.47 16.65 36.84
CA GLY A 79 25.26 16.38 36.06
C GLY A 79 25.14 17.25 34.80
N LEU A 80 25.62 18.49 34.87
CA LEU A 80 25.69 19.38 33.70
C LEU A 80 26.74 18.90 32.71
N LEU A 81 27.89 18.45 33.18
CA LEU A 81 28.93 17.87 32.33
C LEU A 81 28.43 16.59 31.63
N ALA A 82 27.79 15.69 32.36
CA ALA A 82 27.20 14.47 31.77
C ALA A 82 26.15 14.78 30.73
N PHE A 83 25.31 15.79 30.98
CA PHE A 83 24.35 16.29 29.96
C PHE A 83 25.05 16.80 28.70
N ALA A 84 26.08 17.67 28.88
CA ALA A 84 26.80 18.26 27.75
C ALA A 84 27.51 17.19 26.91
N VAL A 85 28.22 16.26 27.59
CA VAL A 85 28.93 15.16 26.93
C VAL A 85 27.95 14.27 26.15
N ALA A 86 26.81 13.90 26.75
CA ALA A 86 25.82 13.07 26.08
C ALA A 86 25.16 13.79 24.88
N ALA A 87 24.83 15.08 25.03
CA ALA A 87 24.22 15.86 23.96
C ALA A 87 25.19 16.09 22.79
N LEU A 88 26.44 16.48 23.08
CA LEU A 88 27.49 16.65 22.06
C LEU A 88 27.82 15.30 21.39
N GLY A 89 27.89 14.22 22.16
CA GLY A 89 28.08 12.87 21.66
C GLY A 89 26.97 12.44 20.71
N ALA A 90 25.72 12.78 21.02
CA ALA A 90 24.59 12.51 20.13
C ALA A 90 24.71 13.27 18.81
N ILE A 91 25.08 14.56 18.86
CA ILE A 91 25.31 15.40 17.67
C ILE A 91 26.46 14.83 16.84
N ALA A 92 27.59 14.50 17.46
CA ALA A 92 28.74 13.93 16.77
C ALA A 92 28.39 12.59 16.10
N SER A 93 27.66 11.72 16.78
CA SER A 93 27.23 10.42 16.26
C SER A 93 26.28 10.57 15.08
N ILE A 94 25.31 11.50 15.13
CA ILE A 94 24.39 11.71 13.99
C ILE A 94 25.10 12.35 12.81
N VAL A 95 26.02 13.28 13.02
CA VAL A 95 26.87 13.84 11.95
C VAL A 95 27.71 12.74 11.30
N TRP A 96 28.27 11.83 12.09
CA TRP A 96 29.00 10.67 11.56
C TRP A 96 28.06 9.72 10.78
N CYS A 97 26.89 9.40 11.30
CA CYS A 97 25.87 8.64 10.59
C CYS A 97 25.58 9.25 9.21
N LEU A 98 25.26 10.53 9.15
CA LEU A 98 24.93 11.23 7.90
C LEU A 98 26.11 11.28 6.91
N ARG A 99 27.36 11.39 7.40
CA ARG A 99 28.56 11.32 6.55
C ARG A 99 28.75 9.92 5.94
N LEU A 100 28.49 8.86 6.70
CA LEU A 100 28.54 7.49 6.19
C LEU A 100 27.44 7.25 5.16
N TYR A 101 26.24 7.73 5.46
CA TYR A 101 25.09 7.62 4.55
C TYR A 101 25.35 8.37 3.22
N ALA A 102 25.87 9.59 3.30
CA ALA A 102 26.24 10.38 2.11
C ALA A 102 27.31 9.70 1.23
N ARG A 103 28.11 8.79 1.80
CA ARG A 103 29.13 8.00 1.08
C ARG A 103 28.61 6.62 0.65
N SER A 104 27.31 6.43 0.59
CA SER A 104 26.65 5.14 0.25
C SER A 104 27.05 3.97 1.17
N ARG A 105 27.46 4.25 2.40
CA ARG A 105 27.76 3.25 3.44
C ARG A 105 26.59 3.13 4.41
N GLU A 106 25.41 2.81 3.90
CA GLU A 106 24.15 2.84 4.65
C GLU A 106 24.17 1.89 5.86
N VAL A 107 24.63 0.65 5.69
CA VAL A 107 24.71 -0.33 6.79
C VAL A 107 25.67 0.13 7.90
N ALA A 108 26.80 0.74 7.54
CA ALA A 108 27.74 1.27 8.52
C ALA A 108 27.19 2.50 9.27
N ALA A 109 26.22 3.20 8.70
CA ALA A 109 25.59 4.36 9.32
C ALA A 109 24.57 4.00 10.42
N GLU A 110 24.07 2.75 10.46
CA GLU A 110 23.07 2.28 11.44
C GLU A 110 23.59 2.35 12.88
N GLY A 111 24.84 1.90 13.13
CA GLY A 111 25.46 1.93 14.46
C GLY A 111 25.54 3.33 15.06
N PRO A 112 26.15 4.31 14.38
CA PRO A 112 26.16 5.71 14.83
C PRO A 112 24.78 6.33 15.05
N TRP A 113 23.78 5.98 14.25
CA TRP A 113 22.40 6.43 14.45
C TRP A 113 21.80 5.91 15.75
N ILE A 114 21.93 4.60 16.01
CA ILE A 114 21.48 3.98 17.25
C ILE A 114 22.21 4.60 18.45
N ALA A 115 23.52 4.80 18.37
CA ALA A 115 24.30 5.45 19.41
C ALA A 115 23.80 6.89 19.69
N ALA A 116 23.50 7.66 18.65
CA ALA A 116 22.96 9.02 18.80
C ALA A 116 21.62 9.03 19.55
N ILE A 117 20.73 8.06 19.27
CA ILE A 117 19.44 7.91 19.97
C ILE A 117 19.65 7.64 21.46
N PHE A 118 20.53 6.71 21.83
CA PHE A 118 20.84 6.42 23.23
C PHE A 118 21.51 7.60 23.94
N LEU A 119 22.43 8.30 23.28
CA LEU A 119 23.12 9.46 23.85
C LEU A 119 22.16 10.63 24.09
N ILE A 120 21.25 10.93 23.15
CA ILE A 120 20.26 12.00 23.38
C ILE A 120 19.25 11.63 24.47
N ALA A 121 18.86 10.36 24.59
CA ALA A 121 18.06 9.88 25.69
C ALA A 121 18.78 10.03 27.04
N ALA A 122 20.07 9.69 27.11
CA ALA A 122 20.93 9.90 28.27
C ALA A 122 21.06 11.38 28.61
N ALA A 123 21.25 12.26 27.63
CA ALA A 123 21.23 13.71 27.84
C ALA A 123 19.93 14.16 28.49
N GLY A 124 18.75 13.65 28.01
CA GLY A 124 17.48 13.92 28.64
C GLY A 124 17.42 13.52 30.11
N PHE A 125 17.96 12.35 30.44
CA PHE A 125 18.04 11.85 31.83
C PHE A 125 18.95 12.73 32.72
N PHE A 126 20.12 13.13 32.19
CA PHE A 126 21.07 13.98 32.94
C PHE A 126 20.67 15.47 32.92
N GLY A 127 19.80 15.91 32.03
CA GLY A 127 19.37 17.32 31.90
C GLY A 127 18.56 17.88 33.09
N GLY A 128 18.05 17.01 33.96
CA GLY A 128 17.34 17.40 35.16
C GLY A 128 16.02 18.11 34.92
N GLU A 129 15.72 19.09 35.78
CA GLU A 129 14.52 19.94 35.65
C GLU A 129 14.91 21.25 34.95
N LEU A 130 14.50 21.41 33.68
CA LEU A 130 14.73 22.63 32.90
C LEU A 130 13.75 23.73 33.33
N THR A 131 12.55 23.37 33.75
CA THR A 131 11.51 24.25 34.21
C THR A 131 10.78 23.61 35.39
N ALA A 132 10.69 24.26 36.52
CA ALA A 132 9.62 24.01 37.48
C ALA A 132 8.38 24.82 37.06
N PHE A 133 7.80 24.54 35.93
CA PHE A 133 6.49 24.98 35.57
C PHE A 133 5.53 23.93 36.13
N SER A 134 5.01 24.19 37.33
CA SER A 134 3.94 23.38 37.90
C SER A 134 2.60 24.12 37.74
N PRO A 135 1.90 23.93 36.62
CA PRO A 135 0.50 24.27 36.61
C PRO A 135 -0.13 23.36 37.68
N ARG A 136 -0.81 23.94 38.65
CA ARG A 136 -1.60 23.20 39.63
C ARG A 136 -2.84 22.61 38.95
N TRP A 137 -2.68 21.67 37.98
CA TRP A 137 -3.78 20.74 37.83
C TRP A 137 -3.58 19.71 38.92
N ASP A 138 -4.53 19.66 39.81
CA ASP A 138 -4.46 18.82 40.98
C ASP A 138 -4.19 17.37 40.58
N ALA A 139 -3.07 16.86 41.04
CA ALA A 139 -2.89 15.39 41.07
C ALA A 139 -4.09 14.84 41.84
N ALA A 140 -4.79 13.89 41.23
CA ALA A 140 -5.90 13.24 41.91
C ALA A 140 -5.45 12.83 43.32
N PRO A 141 -6.13 13.26 44.42
CA PRO A 141 -5.66 12.99 45.78
C PRO A 141 -5.42 11.51 45.98
N PRO A 142 -4.42 11.11 46.78
CA PRO A 142 -4.09 9.70 46.99
C PRO A 142 -5.33 8.91 47.43
N LEU A 143 -5.49 7.70 46.91
CA LEU A 143 -6.58 6.82 47.32
C LEU A 143 -6.32 6.37 48.76
N GLY A 144 -7.08 6.89 49.71
CA GLY A 144 -6.83 6.73 51.13
C GLY A 144 -6.95 5.28 51.66
N SER A 145 -7.78 4.43 51.07
CA SER A 145 -7.99 3.05 51.51
C SER A 145 -7.43 2.02 50.57
N ARG A 146 -6.94 0.88 51.08
CA ARG A 146 -6.45 -0.26 50.32
C ARG A 146 -7.54 -0.78 49.35
N ARG A 147 -8.81 -0.84 49.83
CA ARG A 147 -9.97 -1.26 49.01
C ARG A 147 -10.16 -0.36 47.79
N ARG A 148 -10.07 0.98 47.94
CA ARG A 148 -10.22 1.90 46.81
C ARG A 148 -9.06 1.78 45.82
N ARG A 149 -7.84 1.54 46.28
CA ARG A 149 -6.68 1.27 45.40
C ARG A 149 -6.89 0.00 44.62
N GLY A 150 -7.35 -1.09 45.27
CA GLY A 150 -7.65 -2.36 44.63
C GLY A 150 -8.75 -2.23 43.57
N LEU A 151 -9.87 -1.55 43.88
CA LEU A 151 -10.96 -1.33 42.90
C LEU A 151 -10.51 -0.50 41.71
N PHE A 152 -9.67 0.50 41.92
CA PHE A 152 -9.11 1.29 40.81
C PHE A 152 -8.17 0.45 39.94
N ALA A 153 -7.26 -0.30 40.56
CA ALA A 153 -6.36 -1.22 39.84
C ALA A 153 -7.13 -2.30 39.07
N LEU A 154 -8.21 -2.84 39.67
CA LEU A 154 -9.09 -3.77 38.97
C LEU A 154 -9.78 -3.13 37.75
N ALA A 155 -10.29 -1.90 37.86
CA ALA A 155 -10.90 -1.21 36.73
C ALA A 155 -9.89 -0.96 35.59
N VAL A 156 -8.65 -0.57 35.92
CA VAL A 156 -7.56 -0.43 34.95
C VAL A 156 -7.26 -1.77 34.29
N ALA A 157 -7.13 -2.84 35.07
CA ALA A 157 -6.84 -4.18 34.54
C ALA A 157 -7.98 -4.65 33.62
N LEU A 158 -9.24 -4.48 33.99
CA LEU A 158 -10.38 -4.84 33.15
C LEU A 158 -10.41 -4.08 31.82
N ILE A 159 -10.08 -2.78 31.81
CA ILE A 159 -9.99 -2.00 30.57
C ILE A 159 -8.84 -2.51 29.70
N LEU A 160 -7.69 -2.83 30.25
CA LEU A 160 -6.55 -3.36 29.50
C LEU A 160 -6.83 -4.79 29.00
N CYS A 161 -7.49 -5.62 29.78
CA CYS A 161 -7.96 -6.95 29.35
C CYS A 161 -8.99 -6.81 28.22
N LEU A 162 -9.94 -5.87 28.32
CA LEU A 162 -10.87 -5.57 27.23
C LEU A 162 -10.12 -5.12 25.97
N ALA A 163 -9.14 -4.23 26.12
CA ALA A 163 -8.31 -3.78 25.01
C ALA A 163 -7.56 -4.94 24.33
N ALA A 164 -7.00 -5.85 25.09
CA ALA A 164 -6.32 -7.03 24.57
C ALA A 164 -7.32 -8.01 23.90
N ALA A 165 -8.42 -8.32 24.58
CA ALA A 165 -9.44 -9.22 24.05
C ALA A 165 -10.03 -8.71 22.72
N THR A 166 -10.41 -7.44 22.66
CA THR A 166 -11.02 -6.87 21.44
C THR A 166 -10.04 -6.75 20.27
N ARG A 167 -8.75 -6.71 20.49
CA ARG A 167 -7.74 -6.57 19.45
C ARG A 167 -7.14 -7.89 19.00
N LEU A 168 -7.14 -8.90 19.88
CA LEU A 168 -6.53 -10.20 19.58
C LEU A 168 -7.57 -11.29 19.23
N PHE A 169 -8.84 -11.12 19.66
CA PHE A 169 -9.89 -12.10 19.37
C PHE A 169 -10.18 -12.19 17.87
N ALA A 170 -10.13 -13.38 17.30
CA ALA A 170 -10.43 -13.67 15.90
C ALA A 170 -9.72 -12.70 14.92
N LEU A 171 -8.44 -12.42 15.18
CA LEU A 171 -7.66 -11.41 14.44
C LEU A 171 -7.44 -11.81 12.98
N ASP A 172 -7.46 -13.10 12.68
CA ASP A 172 -7.41 -13.67 11.35
C ASP A 172 -8.71 -13.46 10.54
N ARG A 173 -9.85 -13.23 11.21
CA ARG A 173 -11.19 -13.24 10.59
C ARG A 173 -11.92 -11.91 10.63
N ILE A 174 -11.58 -11.01 11.56
CA ILE A 174 -12.25 -9.73 11.74
C ILE A 174 -11.22 -8.60 11.73
N PRO A 175 -11.30 -7.63 10.81
CA PRO A 175 -12.24 -7.56 9.69
C PRO A 175 -12.06 -8.72 8.73
N PHE A 176 -13.14 -9.14 8.06
CA PHE A 176 -13.07 -10.24 7.10
C PHE A 176 -12.27 -9.83 5.86
N GLY A 177 -12.52 -8.66 5.32
CA GLY A 177 -11.79 -8.11 4.19
C GLY A 177 -10.31 -7.86 4.54
N ILE A 178 -9.47 -7.98 3.53
CA ILE A 178 -8.06 -7.61 3.56
C ILE A 178 -7.88 -6.57 2.46
N ASN A 179 -7.63 -5.31 2.83
CA ASN A 179 -7.42 -4.27 1.83
C ASN A 179 -6.03 -4.40 1.18
N ALA A 180 -5.86 -3.79 -0.01
CA ALA A 180 -4.61 -3.88 -0.76
C ALA A 180 -3.41 -3.36 0.05
N ASP A 181 -3.57 -2.20 0.71
CA ASP A 181 -2.51 -1.59 1.52
C ASP A 181 -2.04 -2.52 2.65
N GLU A 182 -2.98 -3.22 3.29
CA GLU A 182 -2.70 -4.20 4.33
C GLU A 182 -1.87 -5.37 3.79
N GLY A 183 -2.32 -5.91 2.66
CA GLY A 183 -1.67 -7.04 2.02
C GLY A 183 -0.25 -6.71 1.56
N ASP A 184 -0.07 -5.58 0.91
CA ASP A 184 1.22 -5.15 0.36
C ASP A 184 2.24 -4.83 1.47
N GLN A 185 1.80 -4.17 2.55
CA GLN A 185 2.68 -3.92 3.70
C GLN A 185 3.13 -5.22 4.37
N ALA A 186 2.22 -6.17 4.48
CA ALA A 186 2.53 -7.49 5.02
C ALA A 186 3.46 -8.30 4.10
N ALA A 187 3.33 -8.18 2.77
CA ALA A 187 4.19 -8.86 1.79
C ALA A 187 5.64 -8.36 1.83
N VAL A 188 5.85 -7.04 1.87
CA VAL A 188 7.21 -6.48 2.04
C VAL A 188 7.86 -7.05 3.30
N SER A 189 7.12 -7.08 4.41
CA SER A 189 7.63 -7.62 5.67
C SER A 189 7.92 -9.12 5.61
N LEU A 190 7.11 -9.88 4.87
CA LEU A 190 7.36 -11.31 4.62
C LEU A 190 8.61 -11.51 3.75
N SER A 191 8.83 -10.67 2.75
CA SER A 191 10.04 -10.67 1.92
C SER A 191 11.31 -10.44 2.76
N ILE A 192 11.25 -9.47 3.69
CA ILE A 192 12.34 -9.24 4.66
C ILE A 192 12.54 -10.46 5.56
N LEU A 193 11.47 -11.04 6.08
CA LEU A 193 11.52 -12.20 6.97
C LEU A 193 12.17 -13.42 6.29
N ARG A 194 11.97 -13.57 4.99
CA ARG A 194 12.55 -14.64 4.17
C ARG A 194 13.96 -14.33 3.64
N GLY A 195 14.47 -13.12 3.87
CA GLY A 195 15.79 -12.69 3.40
C GLY A 195 15.85 -12.35 1.91
N HIS A 196 14.71 -12.19 1.25
CA HIS A 196 14.64 -11.78 -0.16
C HIS A 196 14.80 -10.26 -0.33
N ASP A 197 14.26 -9.47 0.59
CA ASP A 197 14.45 -8.03 0.62
C ASP A 197 15.59 -7.67 1.57
N THR A 198 16.68 -7.18 0.99
CA THR A 198 17.90 -6.75 1.68
C THR A 198 18.02 -5.23 1.77
N THR A 199 16.96 -4.49 1.48
CA THR A 199 16.96 -3.02 1.53
C THR A 199 17.54 -2.51 2.85
N PRO A 200 18.53 -1.59 2.84
CA PRO A 200 19.12 -1.04 4.05
C PRO A 200 18.10 -0.35 4.95
N LEU A 201 18.43 -0.21 6.26
CA LEU A 201 17.51 0.32 7.27
C LEU A 201 16.95 1.71 6.94
N PHE A 202 17.72 2.55 6.26
CA PHE A 202 17.28 3.88 5.84
C PHE A 202 16.62 3.88 4.45
N GLY A 203 16.45 2.71 3.85
CA GLY A 203 15.74 2.52 2.60
C GLY A 203 14.24 2.75 2.72
N VAL A 204 13.56 2.55 1.60
CA VAL A 204 12.11 2.62 1.51
C VAL A 204 11.57 1.33 0.92
N GLY A 205 10.43 0.93 1.42
CA GLY A 205 9.63 -0.18 0.90
C GLY A 205 8.45 0.33 0.08
N TRP A 206 7.41 -0.46 0.09
CA TRP A 206 6.18 -0.19 -0.62
C TRP A 206 5.61 1.21 -0.34
N TYR A 207 5.15 1.87 -1.36
CA TYR A 207 4.49 3.18 -1.34
C TYR A 207 5.29 4.29 -0.64
N HIS A 208 6.63 4.22 -0.75
CA HIS A 208 7.56 5.18 -0.14
C HIS A 208 7.52 5.23 1.40
N ILE A 209 6.99 4.20 2.06
CA ILE A 209 7.07 4.03 3.51
C ILE A 209 8.48 3.54 3.86
N SER A 210 9.04 4.01 4.99
CA SER A 210 10.38 3.60 5.42
C SER A 210 10.46 2.09 5.70
N ILE A 211 11.58 1.47 5.33
CA ILE A 211 11.87 0.07 5.60
C ILE A 211 11.88 -0.26 7.11
N VAL A 212 12.13 0.73 7.97
CA VAL A 212 12.09 0.58 9.44
C VAL A 212 10.76 0.00 9.90
N TYR A 213 9.63 0.52 9.38
CA TYR A 213 8.30 0.00 9.69
C TYR A 213 8.19 -1.48 9.31
N PHE A 214 8.60 -1.84 8.10
CA PHE A 214 8.47 -3.21 7.58
C PHE A 214 9.38 -4.19 8.33
N ARG A 215 10.56 -3.76 8.76
CA ARG A 215 11.44 -4.58 9.60
C ARG A 215 10.86 -4.84 11.00
N LEU A 216 10.18 -3.83 11.59
CA LEU A 216 9.48 -4.02 12.86
C LEU A 216 8.30 -4.98 12.71
N LEU A 217 7.52 -4.83 11.63
CA LEU A 217 6.43 -5.75 11.32
C LEU A 217 6.95 -7.17 11.08
N ALA A 218 8.04 -7.34 10.31
CA ALA A 218 8.70 -8.63 10.09
C ALA A 218 9.20 -9.27 11.40
N ALA A 219 9.73 -8.47 12.33
CA ALA A 219 10.15 -8.96 13.64
C ALA A 219 8.97 -9.48 14.47
N VAL A 220 7.80 -8.82 14.41
CA VAL A 220 6.58 -9.31 15.06
C VAL A 220 6.08 -10.57 14.34
N MET A 221 6.05 -10.60 13.01
CA MET A 221 5.65 -11.79 12.24
C MET A 221 6.56 -13.00 12.48
N ARG A 222 7.83 -12.79 12.77
CA ARG A 222 8.78 -13.87 13.15
C ARG A 222 8.29 -14.63 14.39
N VAL A 223 7.67 -13.92 15.35
CA VAL A 223 7.18 -14.50 16.61
C VAL A 223 5.74 -14.95 16.51
N ALA A 224 4.88 -14.12 15.87
CA ALA A 224 3.44 -14.36 15.79
C ALA A 224 3.03 -15.25 14.59
N GLY A 225 3.98 -15.56 13.69
CA GLY A 225 3.75 -16.34 12.48
C GLY A 225 3.54 -15.48 11.23
N ALA A 226 3.90 -16.03 10.07
CA ALA A 226 3.73 -15.39 8.77
C ALA A 226 2.30 -15.62 8.23
N THR A 227 1.30 -15.19 8.98
CA THR A 227 -0.12 -15.34 8.69
C THR A 227 -0.82 -13.99 8.74
N VAL A 228 -2.08 -13.90 8.30
CA VAL A 228 -2.91 -12.70 8.44
C VAL A 228 -2.97 -12.23 9.91
N ALA A 229 -3.21 -13.17 10.86
CA ALA A 229 -3.20 -12.83 12.29
C ALA A 229 -1.83 -12.34 12.76
N GLY A 230 -0.75 -12.98 12.30
CA GLY A 230 0.62 -12.59 12.65
C GLY A 230 0.97 -11.19 12.16
N ALA A 231 0.60 -10.84 10.93
CA ALA A 231 0.79 -9.51 10.38
C ALA A 231 -0.03 -8.46 11.15
N ARG A 232 -1.30 -8.74 11.45
CA ARG A 232 -2.20 -7.86 12.23
C ARG A 232 -1.76 -7.69 13.70
N THR A 233 -0.96 -8.61 14.23
CA THR A 233 -0.51 -8.57 15.64
C THR A 233 0.27 -7.29 15.96
N PHE A 234 1.05 -6.75 15.02
CA PHE A 234 1.75 -5.48 15.24
C PHE A 234 0.79 -4.32 15.50
N GLY A 235 -0.24 -4.17 14.66
CA GLY A 235 -1.32 -3.20 14.87
C GLY A 235 -2.06 -3.42 16.18
N ALA A 236 -2.36 -4.69 16.54
CA ALA A 236 -3.05 -5.04 17.78
C ALA A 236 -2.25 -4.63 19.02
N LEU A 237 -0.94 -4.92 19.07
CA LEU A 237 -0.05 -4.50 20.15
C LEU A 237 0.04 -2.98 20.27
N ALA A 238 0.18 -2.29 19.13
CA ALA A 238 0.16 -0.83 19.10
C ALA A 238 -1.16 -0.26 19.61
N GLY A 239 -2.30 -0.85 19.23
CA GLY A 239 -3.61 -0.44 19.71
C GLY A 239 -3.82 -0.67 21.20
N ILE A 240 -3.34 -1.78 21.77
CA ILE A 240 -3.36 -2.03 23.23
C ILE A 240 -2.51 -0.98 23.94
N ALA A 241 -1.32 -0.67 23.43
CA ALA A 241 -0.46 0.37 23.96
C ALA A 241 -1.15 1.75 23.92
N THR A 242 -1.85 2.07 22.83
CA THR A 242 -2.64 3.32 22.70
C THR A 242 -3.70 3.44 23.79
N VAL A 243 -4.44 2.36 24.07
CA VAL A 243 -5.41 2.35 25.18
C VAL A 243 -4.73 2.64 26.51
N GLY A 244 -3.61 1.98 26.79
CA GLY A 244 -2.80 2.20 27.99
C GLY A 244 -2.31 3.65 28.13
N LEU A 245 -1.81 4.24 27.02
CA LEU A 245 -1.32 5.61 26.99
C LEU A 245 -2.44 6.63 27.19
N VAL A 246 -3.59 6.45 26.53
CA VAL A 246 -4.78 7.32 26.69
C VAL A 246 -5.34 7.24 28.11
N LEU A 247 -5.44 6.03 28.65
CA LEU A 247 -5.86 5.81 30.05
C LEU A 247 -4.90 6.52 31.00
N TRP A 248 -3.58 6.34 30.81
CA TRP A 248 -2.58 6.98 31.67
C TRP A 248 -2.60 8.51 31.53
N LEU A 249 -2.65 9.04 30.32
CA LEU A 249 -2.79 10.47 30.05
C LEU A 249 -4.03 11.03 30.78
N GLY A 250 -5.18 10.37 30.63
CA GLY A 250 -6.43 10.76 31.27
C GLY A 250 -6.33 10.74 32.81
N VAL A 251 -5.84 9.65 33.40
CA VAL A 251 -5.67 9.50 34.86
C VAL A 251 -4.71 10.54 35.42
N ARG A 252 -3.60 10.78 34.73
CA ARG A 252 -2.50 11.60 35.18
C ARG A 252 -2.77 13.09 35.12
N HIS A 253 -3.46 13.54 34.07
CA HIS A 253 -3.63 14.95 33.77
C HIS A 253 -5.07 15.47 33.94
N PHE A 254 -6.09 14.60 33.81
CA PHE A 254 -7.49 14.98 33.91
C PHE A 254 -8.21 14.34 35.10
N GLY A 255 -7.62 13.34 35.73
CA GLY A 255 -8.16 12.65 36.88
C GLY A 255 -8.64 11.24 36.59
N ARG A 256 -8.78 10.42 37.67
CA ARG A 256 -9.02 8.98 37.56
C ARG A 256 -10.28 8.63 36.79
N ARG A 257 -11.41 9.35 37.02
CA ARG A 257 -12.67 9.05 36.32
C ARG A 257 -12.54 9.36 34.83
N ALA A 258 -12.03 10.55 34.50
CA ALA A 258 -11.80 10.93 33.11
C ALA A 258 -10.87 9.91 32.39
N GLY A 259 -9.80 9.46 33.05
CA GLY A 259 -8.89 8.46 32.49
C GLY A 259 -9.54 7.10 32.27
N LEU A 260 -10.32 6.59 33.23
CA LEU A 260 -11.06 5.33 33.09
C LEU A 260 -12.10 5.41 31.97
N LEU A 261 -12.84 6.52 31.86
CA LEU A 261 -13.80 6.75 30.78
C LEU A 261 -13.11 6.81 29.42
N ALA A 262 -12.02 7.57 29.31
CA ALA A 262 -11.25 7.66 28.07
C ALA A 262 -10.66 6.31 27.65
N GLY A 263 -10.08 5.57 28.60
CA GLY A 263 -9.55 4.22 28.36
C GLY A 263 -10.62 3.24 27.90
N LEU A 264 -11.81 3.24 28.53
CA LEU A 264 -12.94 2.40 28.13
C LEU A 264 -13.45 2.75 26.73
N LEU A 265 -13.65 4.05 26.46
CA LEU A 265 -14.15 4.50 25.15
C LEU A 265 -13.16 4.19 24.04
N VAL A 266 -11.84 4.45 24.19
CA VAL A 266 -10.88 4.13 23.14
C VAL A 266 -10.68 2.61 22.99
N ALA A 267 -10.90 1.82 24.04
CA ALA A 267 -10.83 0.36 23.96
C ALA A 267 -11.94 -0.24 23.09
N SER A 268 -13.09 0.44 23.03
CA SER A 268 -14.29 0.00 22.32
C SER A 268 -14.58 0.77 21.03
N LEU A 269 -13.99 1.95 20.81
CA LEU A 269 -14.27 2.80 19.66
C LEU A 269 -13.98 2.10 18.33
N GLY A 270 -15.01 1.96 17.48
CA GLY A 270 -14.93 1.24 16.22
C GLY A 270 -13.74 1.65 15.33
N PRO A 271 -13.53 2.95 14.99
CA PRO A 271 -12.37 3.41 14.25
C PRO A 271 -11.02 3.06 14.91
N ALA A 272 -10.92 3.08 16.23
CA ALA A 272 -9.70 2.70 16.94
C ALA A 272 -9.46 1.17 16.90
N LEU A 273 -10.53 0.38 16.91
CA LEU A 273 -10.47 -1.06 16.70
C LEU A 273 -9.98 -1.38 15.29
N GLN A 274 -10.53 -0.70 14.28
CA GLN A 274 -10.16 -0.91 12.88
C GLN A 274 -8.64 -0.76 12.68
N PHE A 275 -8.07 0.39 13.02
CA PHE A 275 -6.63 0.62 12.88
C PHE A 275 -5.74 -0.27 13.76
N SER A 276 -6.32 -0.88 14.78
CA SER A 276 -5.61 -1.84 15.64
C SER A 276 -5.67 -3.27 15.11
N ARG A 277 -6.54 -3.54 14.14
CA ARG A 277 -6.82 -4.90 13.63
C ARG A 277 -6.50 -5.04 12.15
N GLU A 278 -5.86 -4.05 11.58
CA GLU A 278 -5.29 -4.05 10.23
C GLU A 278 -3.77 -4.01 10.28
N THR A 279 -3.14 -4.55 9.24
CA THR A 279 -1.69 -4.46 9.03
C THR A 279 -1.36 -3.16 8.31
N THR A 280 -1.56 -2.02 8.97
CA THR A 280 -1.22 -0.71 8.40
C THR A 280 -0.33 0.10 9.35
N CYS A 281 0.53 0.93 8.79
CA CYS A 281 1.41 1.80 9.55
C CYS A 281 0.66 2.96 10.25
N ALA A 282 -0.63 3.17 9.94
CA ALA A 282 -1.44 4.24 10.51
C ALA A 282 -1.71 4.06 12.02
N GLY A 283 -2.06 2.83 12.45
CA GLY A 283 -2.29 2.51 13.85
C GLY A 283 -1.06 2.75 14.74
N PRO A 284 0.12 2.19 14.43
CA PRO A 284 1.36 2.47 15.17
C PRO A 284 1.76 3.95 15.18
N THR A 285 1.46 4.71 14.10
CA THR A 285 1.70 6.17 14.08
C THR A 285 0.85 6.87 15.16
N ALA A 286 -0.42 6.50 15.31
CA ALA A 286 -1.30 7.05 16.36
C ALA A 286 -0.80 6.73 17.77
N THR A 287 -0.20 5.55 17.98
CA THR A 287 0.42 5.16 19.25
C THR A 287 1.59 6.07 19.60
N LEU A 288 2.47 6.37 18.64
CA LEU A 288 3.62 7.27 18.84
C LEU A 288 3.16 8.69 19.17
N TRP A 289 2.09 9.18 18.54
CA TRP A 289 1.51 10.48 18.85
C TRP A 289 0.89 10.51 20.25
N ALA A 290 0.20 9.46 20.68
CA ALA A 290 -0.33 9.34 22.04
C ALA A 290 0.77 9.32 23.10
N ALA A 291 1.89 8.63 22.82
CA ALA A 291 3.07 8.63 23.68
C ALA A 291 3.70 10.03 23.76
N SER A 292 3.90 10.69 22.60
CA SER A 292 4.43 12.06 22.55
C SER A 292 3.53 13.04 23.29
N ALA A 293 2.20 12.96 23.14
CA ALA A 293 1.23 13.80 23.83
C ALA A 293 1.29 13.64 25.36
N LEU A 294 1.35 12.42 25.86
CA LEU A 294 1.54 12.14 27.28
C LEU A 294 2.84 12.78 27.82
N LEU A 295 3.93 12.58 27.09
CA LEU A 295 5.25 13.08 27.45
C LEU A 295 5.34 14.61 27.39
N PHE A 296 4.68 15.25 26.43
CA PHE A 296 4.56 16.71 26.38
C PHE A 296 3.84 17.27 27.61
N LEU A 297 2.77 16.64 28.10
CA LEU A 297 2.10 17.06 29.33
C LEU A 297 2.98 16.82 30.56
N GLU A 298 3.75 15.73 30.61
CA GLU A 298 4.72 15.51 31.71
C GLU A 298 5.85 16.54 31.65
N ALA A 299 6.31 16.90 30.47
CA ALA A 299 7.31 17.94 30.26
C ALA A 299 6.80 19.32 30.72
N ALA A 300 5.57 19.70 30.29
CA ALA A 300 4.94 20.94 30.70
C ALA A 300 4.67 21.00 32.21
N ARG A 301 4.27 19.87 32.82
CA ARG A 301 3.97 19.79 34.25
C ARG A 301 5.21 19.82 35.14
N GLY A 302 6.25 19.05 34.78
CA GLY A 302 7.40 18.83 35.68
C GLY A 302 8.68 19.52 35.22
N GLY A 303 8.69 20.13 34.02
CA GLY A 303 9.86 20.76 33.42
C GLY A 303 11.03 19.80 33.16
N ARG A 304 10.77 18.51 33.15
CA ARG A 304 11.79 17.45 33.10
C ARG A 304 12.35 17.32 31.69
N ALA A 305 13.66 17.41 31.55
CA ALA A 305 14.36 17.28 30.27
C ALA A 305 14.08 15.96 29.57
N TRP A 306 14.06 14.83 30.30
CA TRP A 306 13.77 13.52 29.73
C TRP A 306 12.40 13.43 29.04
N ALA A 307 11.40 14.14 29.58
CA ALA A 307 10.07 14.11 29.00
C ALA A 307 10.01 14.87 27.66
N TRP A 308 10.74 15.98 27.55
CA TRP A 308 10.93 16.68 26.26
C TRP A 308 11.64 15.82 25.24
N VAL A 309 12.74 15.16 25.65
CA VAL A 309 13.53 14.28 24.76
C VAL A 309 12.71 13.09 24.29
N LEU A 310 12.07 12.36 25.21
CA LEU A 310 11.28 11.19 24.83
C LEU A 310 10.05 11.56 23.98
N SER A 311 9.44 12.74 24.23
CA SER A 311 8.38 13.24 23.34
C SER A 311 8.90 13.51 21.93
N GLY A 312 10.07 14.13 21.81
CA GLY A 312 10.75 14.36 20.54
C GLY A 312 11.14 13.06 19.83
N LEU A 313 11.69 12.08 20.57
CA LEU A 313 12.01 10.76 20.01
C LEU A 313 10.76 10.05 19.49
N ALA A 314 9.67 10.00 20.27
CA ALA A 314 8.41 9.39 19.84
C ALA A 314 7.84 10.07 18.59
N GLY A 315 7.84 11.42 18.57
CA GLY A 315 7.36 12.18 17.41
C GLY A 315 8.25 12.05 16.19
N GLY A 316 9.57 12.17 16.35
CA GLY A 316 10.52 11.99 15.25
C GLY A 316 10.50 10.57 14.67
N PHE A 317 10.28 9.55 15.53
CA PHE A 317 10.14 8.18 15.06
C PHE A 317 8.87 7.96 14.23
N SER A 318 7.80 8.75 14.46
CA SER A 318 6.57 8.67 13.66
C SER A 318 6.79 8.99 12.18
N LEU A 319 7.89 9.65 11.80
CA LEU A 319 8.27 9.92 10.41
C LEU A 319 8.51 8.65 9.60
N TYR A 320 8.93 7.56 10.25
CA TYR A 320 9.23 6.29 9.61
C TYR A 320 8.00 5.42 9.32
N PHE A 321 6.81 5.89 9.70
CA PHE A 321 5.56 5.17 9.57
C PHE A 321 4.64 5.84 8.54
N TYR A 322 3.41 6.12 8.89
CA TYR A 322 2.42 6.70 7.97
C TYR A 322 2.73 8.16 7.65
N PRO A 323 2.43 8.65 6.43
CA PRO A 323 2.75 10.03 6.02
C PRO A 323 2.21 11.12 6.96
N THR A 324 1.08 10.90 7.65
CA THR A 324 0.58 11.86 8.66
C THR A 324 1.51 12.00 9.87
N GLY A 325 2.44 11.06 10.08
CA GLY A 325 3.50 11.19 11.07
C GLY A 325 4.34 12.45 10.88
N ARG A 326 4.47 12.95 9.63
CA ARG A 326 5.17 14.20 9.30
C ARG A 326 4.49 15.44 9.91
N LEU A 327 3.18 15.39 10.14
CA LEU A 327 2.38 16.46 10.78
C LEU A 327 2.63 16.55 12.29
N TRP A 328 3.39 15.64 12.88
CA TRP A 328 3.80 15.75 14.27
C TRP A 328 4.53 17.06 14.58
N SER A 329 5.32 17.57 13.65
CA SER A 329 6.00 18.87 13.79
C SER A 329 4.99 20.02 13.95
N VAL A 330 3.86 19.97 13.23
CA VAL A 330 2.76 20.95 13.36
C VAL A 330 2.10 20.81 14.74
N PHE A 331 1.82 19.58 15.16
CA PHE A 331 1.29 19.29 16.49
C PHE A 331 2.20 19.85 17.59
N ALA A 332 3.49 19.56 17.55
CA ALA A 332 4.48 20.02 18.50
C ALA A 332 4.58 21.56 18.52
N LEU A 333 4.62 22.20 17.34
CA LEU A 333 4.69 23.64 17.19
C LEU A 333 3.44 24.32 17.81
N LEU A 334 2.25 23.88 17.46
CA LEU A 334 0.99 24.44 18.00
C LEU A 334 0.94 24.32 19.51
N PHE A 335 1.38 23.19 20.06
CA PHE A 335 1.43 23.02 21.51
C PHE A 335 2.46 23.91 22.19
N VAL A 336 3.69 23.99 21.67
CA VAL A 336 4.77 24.83 22.20
C VAL A 336 4.38 26.30 22.13
N VAL A 337 3.81 26.78 21.02
CA VAL A 337 3.29 28.16 20.88
C VAL A 337 2.21 28.43 21.94
N SER A 338 1.27 27.53 22.14
CA SER A 338 0.25 27.64 23.18
C SER A 338 0.85 27.73 24.60
N LEU A 339 1.87 26.90 24.90
CA LEU A 339 2.60 26.96 26.17
C LEU A 339 3.29 28.31 26.36
N LEU A 340 4.00 28.81 25.35
CA LEU A 340 4.70 30.11 25.41
C LEU A 340 3.73 31.29 25.58
N ALA A 341 2.58 31.24 24.87
CA ALA A 341 1.56 32.26 24.96
C ALA A 341 0.85 32.33 26.35
N THR A 342 0.85 31.20 27.07
CA THR A 342 0.20 31.07 28.38
C THR A 342 1.17 31.01 29.55
N ALA A 343 2.46 31.05 29.25
CA ALA A 343 3.55 30.92 30.22
C ALA A 343 3.59 32.10 31.21
N PRO A 344 3.83 31.87 32.50
CA PRO A 344 4.17 32.93 33.44
C PRO A 344 5.43 33.68 33.03
N ARG A 345 5.47 35.00 33.38
CA ARG A 345 6.67 35.83 33.11
C ARG A 345 7.93 35.17 33.65
N GLY A 346 9.01 35.13 32.84
CA GLY A 346 10.30 34.52 33.19
C GLY A 346 10.42 33.00 32.97
N THR A 347 9.36 32.30 32.53
CA THR A 347 9.41 30.84 32.25
C THR A 347 9.53 30.53 30.76
N GLY A 348 9.26 31.47 29.86
CA GLY A 348 9.24 31.25 28.41
C GLY A 348 10.56 30.70 27.87
N MET A 349 11.73 31.24 28.29
CA MET A 349 13.05 30.77 27.86
C MET A 349 13.30 29.30 28.23
N LYS A 350 12.79 28.87 29.37
CA LYS A 350 12.94 27.48 29.83
C LYS A 350 12.03 26.53 29.02
N ILE A 351 10.80 26.96 28.71
CA ILE A 351 9.92 26.20 27.81
C ILE A 351 10.58 26.08 26.44
N PHE A 352 11.14 27.18 25.94
CA PHE A 352 11.86 27.19 24.64
C PHE A 352 13.07 26.27 24.66
N ALA A 353 13.89 26.27 25.71
CA ALA A 353 15.01 25.35 25.86
C ALA A 353 14.58 23.88 25.89
N GLY A 354 13.47 23.58 26.59
CA GLY A 354 12.89 22.23 26.60
C GLY A 354 12.37 21.81 25.23
N ALA A 355 11.66 22.71 24.53
CA ALA A 355 11.17 22.47 23.19
C ALA A 355 12.31 22.25 22.18
N LEU A 356 13.38 23.05 22.31
CA LEU A 356 14.59 22.88 21.48
C LEU A 356 15.26 21.52 21.70
N LEU A 357 15.35 21.08 22.96
CA LEU A 357 15.89 19.76 23.30
C LEU A 357 14.99 18.64 22.73
N GLY A 358 13.68 18.78 22.79
CA GLY A 358 12.75 17.86 22.17
C GLY A 358 12.86 17.85 20.64
N ALA A 359 13.01 19.03 20.03
CA ALA A 359 13.23 19.16 18.58
C ALA A 359 14.55 18.51 18.16
N LEU A 360 15.64 18.71 18.93
CA LEU A 360 16.92 18.06 18.69
C LEU A 360 16.78 16.52 18.76
N ALA A 361 16.04 16.01 19.73
CA ALA A 361 15.79 14.57 19.84
C ALA A 361 15.00 14.03 18.64
N ALA A 362 13.98 14.79 18.17
CA ALA A 362 13.24 14.43 16.97
C ALA A 362 14.11 14.47 15.70
N LEU A 363 15.01 15.45 15.62
CA LEU A 363 15.99 15.54 14.52
C LEU A 363 16.99 14.39 14.56
N VAL A 364 17.52 14.02 15.74
CA VAL A 364 18.46 12.91 15.87
C VAL A 364 17.85 11.60 15.36
N ILE A 365 16.65 11.26 15.79
CA ILE A 365 16.01 10.02 15.33
C ILE A 365 15.56 10.12 13.88
N GLY A 366 15.06 11.29 13.43
CA GLY A 366 14.54 11.52 12.08
C GLY A 366 15.61 11.84 11.03
N ALA A 367 16.87 12.08 11.43
CA ALA A 367 17.92 12.61 10.54
C ALA A 367 18.18 11.78 9.27
N PRO A 368 18.28 10.44 9.31
CA PRO A 368 18.46 9.66 8.08
C PRO A 368 17.29 9.80 7.11
N PHE A 369 16.06 9.80 7.63
CA PHE A 369 14.85 10.00 6.83
C PHE A 369 14.81 11.39 6.19
N LEU A 370 15.13 12.43 6.97
CA LEU A 370 15.15 13.82 6.50
C LEU A 370 16.28 14.06 5.50
N TYR A 371 17.46 13.44 5.71
CA TYR A 371 18.55 13.49 4.75
C TYR A 371 18.16 12.86 3.40
N ARG A 372 17.50 11.70 3.43
CA ARG A 372 16.97 11.08 2.22
C ARG A 372 15.96 11.97 1.50
N ALA A 373 15.06 12.62 2.26
CA ALA A 373 14.10 13.57 1.71
C ALA A 373 14.78 14.80 1.08
N TYR A 374 15.92 15.23 1.63
CA TYR A 374 16.73 16.32 1.08
C TYR A 374 17.42 15.92 -0.23
N VAL A 375 18.01 14.71 -0.27
CA VAL A 375 18.72 14.21 -1.47
C VAL A 375 17.75 13.83 -2.59
N ASN A 376 16.56 13.36 -2.24
CA ASN A 376 15.53 12.97 -3.19
C ASN A 376 14.16 13.57 -2.81
N PRO A 377 13.96 14.88 -3.09
CA PRO A 377 12.75 15.59 -2.70
C PRO A 377 11.49 15.05 -3.41
N ASP A 378 11.59 14.58 -4.64
CA ASP A 378 10.46 14.04 -5.38
C ASP A 378 9.87 12.81 -4.66
N TRP A 379 10.71 11.90 -4.18
CA TRP A 379 10.28 10.80 -3.35
C TRP A 379 9.47 11.27 -2.12
N PHE A 380 9.91 12.34 -1.47
CA PHE A 380 9.26 12.84 -0.25
C PHE A 380 7.88 13.47 -0.52
N VAL A 381 7.72 14.14 -1.66
CA VAL A 381 6.50 14.90 -1.99
C VAL A 381 5.54 14.17 -2.91
N VAL A 382 5.95 13.06 -3.56
CA VAL A 382 5.13 12.35 -4.56
C VAL A 382 3.73 12.06 -4.03
N ARG A 383 3.60 11.48 -2.83
CA ARG A 383 2.30 11.16 -2.25
C ARG A 383 1.45 12.39 -1.94
N ALA A 384 2.07 13.48 -1.53
CA ALA A 384 1.38 14.75 -1.33
C ALA A 384 0.86 15.32 -2.65
N ARG A 385 1.64 15.23 -3.74
CA ARG A 385 1.22 15.65 -5.08
C ARG A 385 0.05 14.81 -5.59
N GLU A 386 0.09 13.48 -5.45
CA GLU A 386 -0.96 12.56 -5.89
C GLU A 386 -2.31 12.76 -5.18
N THR A 387 -2.30 13.27 -3.96
CA THR A 387 -3.50 13.37 -3.13
C THR A 387 -3.92 14.79 -2.79
N SER A 388 -3.11 15.80 -3.10
CA SER A 388 -3.37 17.20 -2.74
C SER A 388 -4.48 17.83 -3.58
N ILE A 389 -5.37 18.56 -2.92
CA ILE A 389 -6.37 19.40 -3.61
C ILE A 389 -5.77 20.64 -4.28
N PHE A 390 -4.49 20.96 -4.00
CA PHE A 390 -3.78 22.07 -4.63
C PHE A 390 -3.21 21.70 -6.01
N VAL A 391 -3.32 20.47 -6.42
CA VAL A 391 -2.97 19.98 -7.75
C VAL A 391 -4.26 19.83 -8.56
N SER A 392 -4.40 20.63 -9.61
CA SER A 392 -5.65 20.76 -10.38
C SER A 392 -6.14 19.44 -10.99
N SER A 393 -5.23 18.59 -11.46
CA SER A 393 -5.56 17.28 -12.01
C SER A 393 -6.23 16.34 -10.98
N ASN A 394 -6.00 16.55 -9.69
CA ASN A 394 -6.62 15.74 -8.65
C ASN A 394 -8.07 16.13 -8.36
N LEU A 395 -8.51 17.34 -8.75
CA LEU A 395 -9.85 17.84 -8.43
C LEU A 395 -10.95 17.04 -9.15
N SER A 396 -10.66 16.41 -10.26
CA SER A 396 -11.58 15.49 -10.95
C SER A 396 -12.00 14.28 -10.11
N ARG A 397 -11.22 13.95 -9.08
CA ARG A 397 -11.52 12.88 -8.09
C ARG A 397 -12.52 13.32 -7.02
N LEU A 398 -12.96 14.57 -7.05
CA LEU A 398 -13.91 15.13 -6.10
C LEU A 398 -15.25 15.43 -6.82
N PRO A 399 -16.23 14.51 -6.82
CA PRO A 399 -17.45 14.61 -7.63
C PRO A 399 -18.36 15.77 -7.23
N TYR A 400 -18.11 16.43 -6.10
CA TYR A 400 -18.87 17.57 -5.59
C TYR A 400 -18.20 18.92 -5.86
N VAL A 401 -17.02 18.94 -6.50
CA VAL A 401 -16.28 20.17 -6.79
C VAL A 401 -16.61 20.64 -8.20
N HIS A 402 -16.90 21.93 -8.34
CA HIS A 402 -17.12 22.55 -9.65
C HIS A 402 -15.87 23.33 -10.05
N PRO A 403 -15.49 23.33 -11.34
CA PRO A 403 -14.27 23.97 -11.84
C PRO A 403 -14.17 25.47 -11.51
N GLU A 404 -15.31 26.15 -11.42
CA GLU A 404 -15.39 27.60 -11.14
C GLU A 404 -15.22 27.95 -9.66
N TRP A 405 -15.06 26.97 -8.75
CA TRP A 405 -14.92 27.28 -7.33
C TRP A 405 -13.59 27.97 -7.02
N SER A 406 -13.67 29.02 -6.21
CA SER A 406 -12.48 29.61 -5.60
C SER A 406 -11.83 28.65 -4.59
N MET A 407 -10.54 28.77 -4.37
CA MET A 407 -9.80 27.95 -3.39
C MET A 407 -10.40 28.05 -1.98
N SER A 408 -10.89 29.21 -1.58
CA SER A 408 -11.56 29.41 -0.28
C SER A 408 -12.87 28.60 -0.19
N ARG A 409 -13.65 28.56 -1.25
CA ARG A 409 -14.89 27.76 -1.31
C ARG A 409 -14.58 26.27 -1.28
N LEU A 410 -13.54 25.85 -2.00
CA LEU A 410 -13.05 24.48 -1.98
C LEU A 410 -12.64 24.06 -0.56
N LEU A 411 -11.82 24.86 0.12
CA LEU A 411 -11.37 24.58 1.48
C LEU A 411 -12.52 24.54 2.49
N LEU A 412 -13.52 25.41 2.35
CA LEU A 412 -14.74 25.37 3.19
C LEU A 412 -15.52 24.07 2.98
N ALA A 413 -15.74 23.66 1.73
CA ALA A 413 -16.42 22.40 1.42
C ALA A 413 -15.65 21.18 1.94
N GLN A 414 -14.32 21.20 1.80
CA GLN A 414 -13.45 20.16 2.36
C GLN A 414 -13.53 20.10 3.87
N LEU A 415 -13.52 21.23 4.56
CA LEU A 415 -13.65 21.31 6.01
C LEU A 415 -15.01 20.81 6.48
N GLU A 416 -16.10 21.24 5.82
CA GLU A 416 -17.47 20.79 6.12
C GLU A 416 -17.58 19.27 6.00
N ARG A 417 -17.11 18.71 4.88
CA ARG A 417 -17.15 17.25 4.66
C ARG A 417 -16.27 16.51 5.64
N SER A 418 -15.07 17.04 5.90
CA SER A 418 -14.13 16.41 6.84
C SER A 418 -14.68 16.35 8.25
N ILE A 419 -15.24 17.44 8.78
CA ILE A 419 -15.89 17.44 10.11
C ILE A 419 -17.18 16.63 10.09
N GLY A 420 -17.89 16.64 8.98
CA GLY A 420 -19.11 15.85 8.79
C GLY A 420 -18.90 14.33 8.82
N ILE A 421 -17.67 13.83 8.78
CA ILE A 421 -17.35 12.41 8.94
C ILE A 421 -17.86 11.85 10.30
N PHE A 422 -17.91 12.70 11.31
CA PHE A 422 -18.34 12.28 12.65
C PHE A 422 -19.85 12.04 12.74
N ASN A 423 -20.67 12.73 11.93
CA ASN A 423 -22.10 12.73 12.11
C ASN A 423 -22.97 12.82 10.85
N ARG A 424 -22.41 13.13 9.68
CA ARG A 424 -23.22 13.37 8.48
C ARG A 424 -22.78 12.54 7.28
N PHE A 425 -21.49 12.52 6.98
CA PHE A 425 -20.96 11.87 5.81
C PHE A 425 -20.30 10.54 6.15
N PRO A 426 -20.51 9.48 5.36
CA PRO A 426 -19.73 8.27 5.49
C PRO A 426 -18.26 8.53 5.09
N ASP A 427 -17.38 7.62 5.44
CA ASP A 427 -16.01 7.61 4.92
C ASP A 427 -16.03 7.52 3.39
N GLY A 428 -15.29 8.37 2.73
CA GLY A 428 -15.13 8.40 1.28
C GLY A 428 -14.20 7.33 0.74
N ASN A 429 -13.66 6.48 1.61
CA ASN A 429 -12.71 5.44 1.27
C ASN A 429 -13.12 4.09 1.85
N TYR A 430 -12.51 3.02 1.35
CA TYR A 430 -12.80 1.64 1.72
C TYR A 430 -12.31 1.20 3.12
N PHE A 431 -11.58 2.07 3.85
CA PHE A 431 -11.12 1.74 5.21
C PHE A 431 -12.23 1.67 6.26
N TRP A 432 -13.38 2.30 5.99
CA TRP A 432 -14.56 2.25 6.85
C TRP A 432 -15.84 2.10 6.00
N PRO A 433 -16.08 0.93 5.39
CA PRO A 433 -17.10 0.73 4.36
C PRO A 433 -18.51 0.60 4.91
N THR A 434 -18.85 1.29 5.99
CA THR A 434 -20.14 1.17 6.67
C THR A 434 -21.27 1.92 5.98
N GLY A 435 -20.95 2.85 5.07
CA GLY A 435 -21.93 3.78 4.50
C GLY A 435 -22.54 4.75 5.55
N LYS A 436 -22.02 4.74 6.78
CA LYS A 436 -22.49 5.55 7.92
C LYS A 436 -21.37 6.43 8.44
N PRO A 437 -21.69 7.57 9.11
CA PRO A 437 -20.70 8.35 9.84
C PRO A 437 -19.94 7.50 10.87
N ILE A 438 -18.70 7.89 11.17
CA ILE A 438 -17.80 7.06 11.98
C ILE A 438 -18.15 7.02 13.49
N LEU A 439 -18.95 7.94 13.99
CA LEU A 439 -19.40 7.95 15.38
C LEU A 439 -20.91 7.81 15.48
N PRO A 440 -21.43 7.08 16.51
CA PRO A 440 -22.85 7.07 16.80
C PRO A 440 -23.32 8.43 17.37
N PRO A 441 -24.62 8.78 17.32
CA PRO A 441 -25.11 10.14 17.62
C PRO A 441 -24.65 10.69 18.96
N VAL A 442 -24.81 9.94 20.03
CA VAL A 442 -24.44 10.40 21.38
C VAL A 442 -22.93 10.60 21.51
N LEU A 443 -22.14 9.67 20.97
CA LEU A 443 -20.68 9.75 21.04
C LEU A 443 -20.16 10.92 20.18
N SER A 444 -20.76 11.17 19.01
CA SER A 444 -20.46 12.31 18.15
C SER A 444 -20.76 13.63 18.88
N ALA A 445 -21.96 13.78 19.44
CA ALA A 445 -22.34 14.98 20.20
C ALA A 445 -21.35 15.26 21.34
N LEU A 446 -20.99 14.24 22.12
CA LEU A 446 -20.02 14.38 23.22
C LEU A 446 -18.63 14.75 22.71
N THR A 447 -18.15 14.07 21.66
CA THR A 447 -16.83 14.32 21.07
C THR A 447 -16.71 15.74 20.52
N LEU A 448 -17.68 16.17 19.70
CA LEU A 448 -17.67 17.51 19.10
C LEU A 448 -17.82 18.61 20.16
N THR A 449 -18.67 18.39 21.19
CA THR A 449 -18.76 19.31 22.33
C THR A 449 -17.40 19.46 23.03
N GLY A 450 -16.70 18.35 23.29
CA GLY A 450 -15.37 18.37 23.91
C GLY A 450 -14.31 19.02 23.04
N LEU A 451 -14.31 18.71 21.75
CA LEU A 451 -13.39 19.27 20.75
C LEU A 451 -13.52 20.80 20.68
N PHE A 452 -14.73 21.33 20.43
CA PHE A 452 -14.92 22.78 20.30
C PHE A 452 -14.80 23.51 21.64
N ALA A 453 -15.21 22.88 22.77
CA ALA A 453 -14.98 23.43 24.10
C ALA A 453 -13.46 23.55 24.40
N SER A 454 -12.61 22.65 23.88
CA SER A 454 -11.16 22.77 24.04
C SER A 454 -10.60 24.04 23.39
N LEU A 455 -11.16 24.46 22.26
CA LEU A 455 -10.78 25.71 21.58
C LEU A 455 -11.10 26.95 22.39
N TRP A 456 -12.26 26.97 23.06
CA TRP A 456 -12.63 28.06 23.96
C TRP A 456 -11.75 28.14 25.23
N ARG A 457 -11.01 27.07 25.49
CA ARG A 457 -10.20 26.91 26.71
C ARG A 457 -8.72 26.63 26.40
N VAL A 458 -8.19 27.06 25.26
CA VAL A 458 -6.77 26.88 24.85
C VAL A 458 -5.76 27.48 25.84
N ARG A 459 -6.23 28.33 26.82
CA ARG A 459 -5.35 28.77 27.92
C ARG A 459 -5.04 27.68 28.93
N ASP A 460 -5.79 26.58 28.97
CA ASP A 460 -5.40 25.36 29.70
C ASP A 460 -4.46 24.52 28.82
N PRO A 461 -3.20 24.36 29.19
CA PRO A 461 -2.23 23.62 28.38
C PRO A 461 -2.65 22.20 28.01
N ARG A 462 -3.47 21.56 28.86
CA ARG A 462 -3.98 20.20 28.63
C ARG A 462 -4.96 20.18 27.45
N LEU A 463 -5.86 21.16 27.41
CA LEU A 463 -6.86 21.29 26.35
C LEU A 463 -6.23 21.80 25.06
N ALA A 464 -5.27 22.72 25.19
CA ALA A 464 -4.47 23.19 24.07
C ALA A 464 -3.72 22.04 23.38
N LEU A 465 -3.14 21.12 24.17
CA LEU A 465 -2.49 19.93 23.61
C LEU A 465 -3.49 19.04 22.87
N LEU A 466 -4.66 18.76 23.46
CA LEU A 466 -5.67 17.93 22.80
C LEU A 466 -6.18 18.57 21.51
N ALA A 467 -6.40 19.89 21.51
CA ALA A 467 -6.79 20.65 20.32
C ALA A 467 -5.69 20.61 19.25
N ALA A 468 -4.43 20.87 19.64
CA ALA A 468 -3.28 20.79 18.74
C ALA A 468 -3.10 19.39 18.14
N TRP A 469 -3.25 18.34 18.96
CA TRP A 469 -3.21 16.95 18.52
C TRP A 469 -4.29 16.67 17.48
N PHE A 470 -5.54 17.01 17.78
CA PHE A 470 -6.65 16.79 16.86
C PHE A 470 -6.44 17.53 15.54
N TRP A 471 -6.24 18.83 15.57
CA TRP A 471 -6.20 19.65 14.35
C TRP A 471 -4.98 19.33 13.48
N ALA A 472 -3.82 19.07 14.08
CA ALA A 472 -2.63 18.64 13.32
C ALA A 472 -2.87 17.29 12.64
N GLY A 473 -3.47 16.30 13.33
CA GLY A 473 -3.80 14.99 12.73
C GLY A 473 -4.95 15.05 11.72
N PHE A 474 -5.80 16.07 11.80
CA PHE A 474 -7.00 16.24 10.98
C PHE A 474 -6.76 17.04 9.69
N VAL A 475 -5.77 17.93 9.66
CA VAL A 475 -5.52 18.78 8.49
C VAL A 475 -5.26 17.97 7.23
N GLY A 476 -4.64 16.78 7.35
CA GLY A 476 -4.39 15.88 6.23
C GLY A 476 -5.66 15.45 5.48
N VAL A 477 -6.81 15.37 6.16
CA VAL A 477 -8.10 15.06 5.52
C VAL A 477 -8.59 16.24 4.71
N VAL A 478 -8.44 17.47 5.26
CA VAL A 478 -8.98 18.69 4.65
C VAL A 478 -8.26 19.05 3.35
N VAL A 479 -6.95 18.82 3.28
CA VAL A 479 -6.11 19.26 2.15
C VAL A 479 -5.90 18.18 1.08
N THR A 480 -6.61 17.06 1.18
CA THR A 480 -6.44 15.93 0.26
C THR A 480 -7.75 15.52 -0.41
N VAL A 481 -7.64 14.87 -1.56
CA VAL A 481 -8.79 14.26 -2.27
C VAL A 481 -9.34 13.05 -1.51
N GLU A 482 -10.51 12.52 -1.93
CA GLU A 482 -11.21 11.42 -1.27
C GLU A 482 -11.74 11.81 0.12
N THR A 483 -12.19 13.05 0.27
CA THR A 483 -12.72 13.59 1.53
C THR A 483 -14.21 13.29 1.67
N PRO A 484 -14.66 12.83 2.89
CA PRO A 484 -13.85 12.58 4.09
C PRO A 484 -13.11 11.25 4.05
N ASN A 485 -11.96 11.15 4.74
CA ASN A 485 -11.12 9.96 4.73
C ASN A 485 -10.61 9.65 6.15
N LEU A 486 -11.12 8.57 6.74
CA LEU A 486 -10.77 8.14 8.09
C LEU A 486 -9.29 7.76 8.22
N HIS A 487 -8.72 7.09 7.22
CA HIS A 487 -7.33 6.62 7.26
C HIS A 487 -6.35 7.79 7.41
N ARG A 488 -6.63 8.94 6.78
CA ARG A 488 -5.78 10.14 6.86
C ARG A 488 -5.85 10.86 8.20
N MET A 489 -6.86 10.59 9.02
CA MET A 489 -6.97 11.12 10.39
C MET A 489 -6.69 10.09 11.48
N ALA A 490 -6.12 8.94 11.16
CA ALA A 490 -5.88 7.86 12.12
C ALA A 490 -5.15 8.34 13.38
N THR A 491 -4.19 9.28 13.23
CA THR A 491 -3.47 9.88 14.36
C THR A 491 -4.37 10.69 15.30
N ALA A 492 -5.50 11.22 14.83
CA ALA A 492 -6.47 11.97 15.64
C ALA A 492 -7.54 11.08 16.30
N VAL A 493 -7.67 9.81 15.92
CA VAL A 493 -8.71 8.92 16.45
C VAL A 493 -8.64 8.74 17.97
N PRO A 494 -7.47 8.53 18.61
CA PRO A 494 -7.44 8.34 20.06
C PRO A 494 -7.92 9.54 20.89
N VAL A 495 -7.73 10.77 20.39
CA VAL A 495 -8.14 11.98 21.14
C VAL A 495 -9.66 12.18 21.15
N LEU A 496 -10.39 11.58 20.18
CA LEU A 496 -11.87 11.64 20.15
C LEU A 496 -12.48 11.06 21.43
N ALA A 497 -11.97 9.90 21.88
CA ALA A 497 -12.42 9.27 23.11
C ALA A 497 -12.12 10.12 24.35
N ILE A 498 -11.01 10.88 24.35
CA ILE A 498 -10.65 11.78 25.45
C ILE A 498 -11.66 12.93 25.52
N PHE A 499 -12.01 13.56 24.39
CA PHE A 499 -12.99 14.64 24.38
C PHE A 499 -14.35 14.19 24.94
N ALA A 500 -14.87 13.05 24.48
CA ALA A 500 -16.13 12.49 24.99
C ALA A 500 -16.05 12.19 26.50
N ALA A 501 -14.95 11.57 26.96
CA ALA A 501 -14.74 11.26 28.36
C ALA A 501 -14.69 12.51 29.26
N LEU A 502 -14.07 13.59 28.78
CA LEU A 502 -14.01 14.86 29.52
C LEU A 502 -15.38 15.50 29.66
N VAL A 503 -16.21 15.45 28.60
CA VAL A 503 -17.59 15.98 28.70
C VAL A 503 -18.42 15.14 29.67
N LEU A 504 -18.33 13.83 29.65
CA LEU A 504 -19.01 12.94 30.60
C LEU A 504 -18.57 13.18 32.06
N ASP A 505 -17.24 13.25 32.29
CA ASP A 505 -16.73 13.44 33.67
C ASP A 505 -17.08 14.81 34.22
N GLU A 506 -16.95 15.89 33.46
CA GLU A 506 -17.28 17.22 33.91
C GLU A 506 -18.80 17.41 34.07
N GLY A 507 -19.61 16.87 33.16
CA GLY A 507 -21.05 16.79 33.32
C GLY A 507 -21.40 16.10 34.64
N ALA A 508 -20.84 14.93 34.89
CA ALA A 508 -21.04 14.21 36.16
C ALA A 508 -20.66 15.04 37.39
N ARG A 509 -19.56 15.77 37.36
CA ARG A 509 -19.15 16.66 38.47
C ARG A 509 -20.17 17.74 38.73
N ARG A 510 -20.70 18.38 37.69
CA ARG A 510 -21.70 19.47 37.83
C ARG A 510 -23.04 18.97 38.33
N PHE A 511 -23.48 17.79 37.83
CA PHE A 511 -24.71 17.18 38.34
C PHE A 511 -24.59 16.69 39.78
N ALA A 512 -23.40 16.19 40.17
CA ALA A 512 -23.16 15.71 41.53
C ALA A 512 -22.90 16.82 42.57
N ALA A 513 -22.37 17.98 42.12
CA ALA A 513 -21.94 19.06 43.04
C ALA A 513 -22.98 19.49 44.09
N PRO A 514 -24.28 19.68 43.75
CA PRO A 514 -25.28 20.15 44.70
C PRO A 514 -25.95 19.04 45.51
N LEU A 515 -25.65 17.78 45.23
CA LEU A 515 -26.22 16.67 45.97
C LEU A 515 -25.51 16.55 47.32
N LYS A 516 -26.25 16.90 48.40
CA LYS A 516 -25.72 16.95 49.78
C LYS A 516 -25.33 15.55 50.31
N GLY A 517 -25.94 14.49 49.78
CA GLY A 517 -25.72 13.13 50.29
C GLY A 517 -24.64 12.37 49.51
N ARG A 518 -23.98 11.40 50.16
CA ARG A 518 -23.04 10.47 49.49
C ARG A 518 -23.76 9.59 48.46
N GLY A 519 -25.03 9.20 48.74
CA GLY A 519 -25.85 8.40 47.84
C GLY A 519 -26.11 9.06 46.48
N GLY A 520 -26.52 10.35 46.46
CA GLY A 520 -26.75 11.07 45.20
C GLY A 520 -25.51 11.21 44.34
N ARG A 521 -24.33 11.45 44.93
CA ARG A 521 -23.06 11.51 44.20
C ARG A 521 -22.65 10.14 43.61
N VAL A 522 -22.92 9.07 44.35
CA VAL A 522 -22.69 7.71 43.89
C VAL A 522 -23.65 7.36 42.73
N ALA A 523 -24.95 7.76 42.85
CA ALA A 523 -25.92 7.55 41.78
C ALA A 523 -25.51 8.24 40.46
N VAL A 524 -25.10 9.51 40.50
CA VAL A 524 -24.59 10.19 39.29
C VAL A 524 -23.39 9.49 38.71
N ALA A 525 -22.43 9.07 39.53
CA ALA A 525 -21.25 8.34 39.06
C ALA A 525 -21.63 6.98 38.42
N ALA A 526 -22.61 6.29 39.01
CA ALA A 526 -23.14 5.02 38.47
C ALA A 526 -23.87 5.23 37.14
N ILE A 527 -24.69 6.27 37.01
CA ILE A 527 -25.37 6.63 35.75
C ILE A 527 -24.35 6.90 34.63
N VAL A 528 -23.32 7.71 34.90
CA VAL A 528 -22.29 8.01 33.91
C VAL A 528 -21.47 6.78 33.56
N ALA A 529 -21.15 5.93 34.51
CA ALA A 529 -20.47 4.67 34.25
C ALA A 529 -21.34 3.71 33.39
N ALA A 530 -22.65 3.61 33.69
CA ALA A 530 -23.61 2.83 32.90
C ALA A 530 -23.75 3.38 31.48
N ALA A 531 -23.84 4.70 31.32
CA ALA A 531 -23.88 5.34 30.01
C ALA A 531 -22.59 5.06 29.19
N ALA A 532 -21.41 5.17 29.80
CA ALA A 532 -20.15 4.85 29.13
C ALA A 532 -20.03 3.37 28.77
N LEU A 533 -20.50 2.47 29.63
CA LEU A 533 -20.55 1.03 29.35
C LEU A 533 -21.55 0.71 28.23
N ALA A 534 -22.70 1.37 28.19
CA ALA A 534 -23.68 1.23 27.12
C ALA A 534 -23.12 1.70 25.76
N LEU A 535 -22.42 2.85 25.74
CA LEU A 535 -21.72 3.32 24.54
C LEU A 535 -20.64 2.35 24.09
N ALA A 536 -19.84 1.85 25.03
CA ALA A 536 -18.80 0.86 24.73
C ALA A 536 -19.39 -0.46 24.21
N ALA A 537 -20.44 -0.96 24.84
CA ALA A 537 -21.13 -2.19 24.42
C ALA A 537 -21.74 -2.03 23.02
N ARG A 538 -22.37 -0.88 22.73
CA ARG A 538 -22.91 -0.58 21.40
C ARG A 538 -21.84 -0.58 20.32
N GLU A 539 -20.69 0.03 20.57
CA GLU A 539 -19.56 0.05 19.63
C GLU A 539 -19.02 -1.35 19.38
N LEU A 540 -18.90 -2.16 20.43
CA LEU A 540 -18.44 -3.55 20.31
C LEU A 540 -19.44 -4.43 19.56
N VAL A 541 -20.74 -4.32 19.88
CA VAL A 541 -21.81 -5.03 19.15
C VAL A 541 -21.81 -4.64 17.68
N PHE A 542 -21.66 -3.34 17.39
CA PHE A 542 -21.55 -2.88 16.01
C PHE A 542 -20.31 -3.47 15.32
N TYR A 543 -19.13 -3.34 15.93
CA TYR A 543 -17.87 -3.76 15.30
C TYR A 543 -17.79 -5.28 15.09
N PHE A 544 -18.12 -6.08 16.10
CA PHE A 544 -18.06 -7.55 16.02
C PHE A 544 -19.31 -8.20 15.45
N GLY A 545 -20.41 -7.48 15.35
CA GLY A 545 -21.68 -7.98 14.81
C GLY A 545 -21.97 -7.51 13.39
N GLU A 546 -22.15 -6.19 13.20
CA GLU A 546 -22.47 -5.60 11.89
C GLU A 546 -21.21 -5.44 11.01
N TYR A 547 -20.21 -4.71 11.53
CA TYR A 547 -18.99 -4.40 10.78
C TYR A 547 -18.22 -5.66 10.35
N ALA A 548 -18.15 -6.66 11.24
CA ALA A 548 -17.49 -7.93 10.94
C ALA A 548 -18.09 -8.70 9.76
N LYS A 549 -19.35 -8.39 9.40
CA LYS A 549 -20.05 -8.97 8.24
C LYS A 549 -19.96 -8.10 6.98
N LEU A 550 -19.52 -6.84 7.14
CA LEU A 550 -19.32 -5.96 6.01
C LEU A 550 -18.08 -6.41 5.27
N ASP A 551 -18.26 -6.65 4.01
CA ASP A 551 -17.22 -7.15 3.15
C ASP A 551 -16.94 -6.11 2.07
N ALA A 552 -16.02 -5.20 2.37
CA ALA A 552 -15.57 -4.22 1.38
C ALA A 552 -14.66 -4.86 0.32
N TRP A 553 -13.98 -5.95 0.69
CA TRP A 553 -13.01 -6.65 -0.12
C TRP A 553 -13.04 -8.16 0.18
N PRO A 554 -14.16 -8.87 -0.18
CA PRO A 554 -14.26 -10.33 0.03
C PRO A 554 -13.29 -11.10 -0.86
N TYR A 555 -13.03 -10.52 -2.03
CA TYR A 555 -12.25 -11.13 -3.08
C TYR A 555 -10.93 -11.70 -2.58
N PRO A 556 -10.10 -10.97 -1.81
CA PRO A 556 -8.80 -11.47 -1.40
C PRO A 556 -8.82 -12.82 -0.72
N ARG A 557 -9.80 -13.09 0.15
CA ARG A 557 -9.85 -14.38 0.87
C ARG A 557 -10.29 -15.54 0.00
N ILE A 558 -11.30 -15.32 -0.83
CA ILE A 558 -11.87 -16.37 -1.68
C ILE A 558 -10.86 -16.73 -2.75
N GLU A 559 -10.28 -15.73 -3.32
CA GLU A 559 -9.24 -15.85 -4.31
C GLU A 559 -7.97 -16.45 -3.71
N GLY A 560 -7.49 -15.95 -2.58
CA GLY A 560 -6.37 -16.55 -1.85
C GLY A 560 -6.64 -18.00 -1.46
N GLY A 561 -7.88 -18.35 -1.14
CA GLY A 561 -8.30 -19.72 -0.94
C GLY A 561 -8.18 -20.58 -2.18
N ALA A 562 -8.60 -20.06 -3.36
CA ALA A 562 -8.44 -20.73 -4.63
C ALA A 562 -6.97 -20.87 -5.01
N VAL A 563 -6.17 -19.82 -4.85
CA VAL A 563 -4.71 -19.88 -5.07
C VAL A 563 -4.05 -20.88 -4.14
N ALA A 564 -4.47 -20.96 -2.88
CA ALA A 564 -3.94 -21.94 -1.91
C ALA A 564 -4.32 -23.38 -2.30
N GLN A 565 -5.54 -23.58 -2.82
CA GLN A 565 -6.01 -24.87 -3.28
C GLN A 565 -5.26 -25.34 -4.52
N GLU A 566 -5.22 -24.51 -5.57
CA GLU A 566 -4.59 -24.85 -6.84
C GLU A 566 -3.06 -24.87 -6.73
N GLY A 567 -2.49 -23.91 -5.99
CA GLY A 567 -1.05 -23.71 -5.88
C GLY A 567 -0.30 -24.77 -5.09
N ARG A 568 -0.96 -25.82 -4.58
CA ARG A 568 -0.28 -26.97 -3.94
C ARG A 568 0.48 -27.81 -4.96
N ASP A 569 -0.11 -28.01 -6.12
CA ASP A 569 0.36 -28.92 -7.16
C ASP A 569 0.37 -28.33 -8.57
N ALA A 570 -0.19 -27.11 -8.75
CA ALA A 570 -0.19 -26.39 -10.00
C ALA A 570 0.53 -25.05 -9.87
N TRP A 571 1.03 -24.55 -11.00
CA TRP A 571 1.38 -23.14 -11.14
C TRP A 571 0.11 -22.34 -11.31
N VAL A 572 -0.16 -21.40 -10.40
CA VAL A 572 -1.30 -20.49 -10.48
C VAL A 572 -0.88 -19.25 -11.25
N VAL A 573 -1.59 -18.96 -12.34
CA VAL A 573 -1.29 -17.86 -13.25
C VAL A 573 -2.48 -16.92 -13.32
N SER A 574 -2.26 -15.62 -13.07
CA SER A 574 -3.24 -14.56 -13.33
C SER A 574 -2.80 -13.67 -14.48
N LEU A 575 -3.77 -13.14 -15.24
CA LEU A 575 -3.53 -12.35 -16.44
C LEU A 575 -4.03 -10.92 -16.25
N GLY A 576 -3.18 -9.95 -16.57
CA GLY A 576 -3.51 -8.52 -16.69
C GLY A 576 -4.06 -7.83 -15.43
N GLY A 577 -4.01 -6.50 -15.36
CA GLY A 577 -4.73 -5.66 -14.40
C GLY A 577 -4.01 -5.24 -13.14
N GLN A 578 -4.41 -4.08 -12.62
CA GLN A 578 -3.75 -3.38 -11.52
C GLN A 578 -3.86 -4.08 -10.15
N PHE A 579 -4.81 -4.97 -9.97
CA PHE A 579 -5.14 -5.56 -8.65
C PHE A 579 -5.26 -7.08 -8.71
N HIS A 580 -4.45 -7.72 -9.56
CA HIS A 580 -4.52 -9.15 -9.65
C HIS A 580 -3.81 -9.81 -8.49
N MET A 581 -4.48 -10.78 -7.99
CA MET A 581 -4.22 -11.55 -6.82
C MET A 581 -2.86 -12.14 -6.70
N VAL A 582 -2.33 -12.62 -7.78
CA VAL A 582 -1.02 -13.25 -7.77
C VAL A 582 0.07 -12.26 -7.43
N ASN A 583 -0.18 -10.97 -7.71
CA ASN A 583 0.73 -9.86 -7.42
C ASN A 583 0.38 -9.11 -6.14
N SER A 584 -0.79 -9.38 -5.52
CA SER A 584 -1.18 -8.70 -4.29
C SER A 584 -0.56 -9.35 -3.08
N GLY A 585 0.00 -8.54 -2.22
CA GLY A 585 0.73 -8.99 -1.06
C GLY A 585 -0.04 -9.90 -0.11
N TRP A 586 -1.37 -9.77 -0.04
CA TRP A 586 -2.19 -10.60 0.82
C TRP A 586 -2.29 -12.07 0.40
N VAL A 587 -2.11 -12.41 -0.88
CA VAL A 587 -2.03 -13.81 -1.34
C VAL A 587 -0.85 -14.53 -0.68
N TYR A 588 0.25 -13.81 -0.41
CA TYR A 588 1.40 -14.40 0.27
C TYR A 588 1.08 -14.87 1.68
N HIS A 589 0.11 -14.23 2.36
CA HIS A 589 -0.31 -14.62 3.69
C HIS A 589 -1.34 -15.75 3.70
N LEU A 590 -2.16 -15.81 2.65
CA LEU A 590 -3.20 -16.83 2.51
C LEU A 590 -2.67 -18.12 1.87
N ALA A 591 -1.68 -18.00 0.99
CA ALA A 591 -1.09 -19.08 0.23
C ALA A 591 0.45 -18.94 0.13
N PRO A 592 1.20 -18.93 1.25
CA PRO A 592 2.61 -18.58 1.27
C PRO A 592 3.50 -19.53 0.48
N ASP A 593 3.10 -20.81 0.37
CA ASP A 593 3.87 -21.87 -0.28
C ASP A 593 3.31 -22.24 -1.67
N SER A 594 2.36 -21.45 -2.19
CA SER A 594 1.80 -21.69 -3.51
C SER A 594 2.76 -21.28 -4.63
N PHE A 595 2.76 -22.06 -5.71
CA PHE A 595 3.47 -21.71 -6.95
C PHE A 595 2.64 -20.71 -7.74
N ARG A 596 3.21 -19.52 -8.05
CA ARG A 596 2.45 -18.40 -8.61
C ARG A 596 3.22 -17.69 -9.71
N ALA A 597 2.50 -17.21 -10.70
CA ALA A 597 3.02 -16.34 -11.74
C ALA A 597 1.98 -15.28 -12.10
N GLY A 598 2.38 -14.03 -12.20
CA GLY A 598 1.57 -12.94 -12.73
C GLY A 598 2.01 -12.58 -14.15
N ILE A 599 1.05 -12.35 -15.04
CA ILE A 599 1.32 -11.98 -16.41
C ILE A 599 0.60 -10.67 -16.72
N LEU A 600 1.36 -9.58 -16.80
CA LEU A 600 0.83 -8.26 -17.14
C LEU A 600 0.54 -8.12 -18.63
N SER A 601 1.25 -8.85 -19.45
CA SER A 601 1.14 -8.74 -20.90
C SER A 601 1.00 -10.13 -21.53
N PRO A 602 -0.21 -10.69 -21.57
CA PRO A 602 -0.45 -12.02 -22.12
C PRO A 602 0.09 -12.21 -23.53
N GLY A 603 0.00 -11.17 -24.40
CA GLY A 603 0.53 -11.21 -25.74
C GLY A 603 2.03 -11.42 -25.82
N PHE A 604 2.78 -11.05 -24.79
CA PHE A 604 4.24 -11.15 -24.76
C PHE A 604 4.75 -12.34 -23.98
N HIS A 605 3.98 -12.86 -23.01
CA HIS A 605 4.42 -13.91 -22.11
C HIS A 605 3.80 -15.28 -22.42
N LEU A 606 2.70 -15.32 -23.15
CA LEU A 606 2.12 -16.58 -23.57
C LEU A 606 2.65 -16.96 -24.96
N PRO A 607 2.94 -18.25 -25.18
CA PRO A 607 3.01 -19.34 -24.20
C PRO A 607 4.14 -19.19 -23.19
N LEU A 608 3.94 -19.80 -22.01
CA LEU A 608 4.92 -19.75 -20.92
C LEU A 608 6.22 -20.45 -21.30
N THR A 609 7.34 -19.80 -21.01
CA THR A 609 8.71 -20.30 -21.33
C THR A 609 9.37 -21.02 -20.16
N MET A 610 8.61 -21.45 -19.15
CA MET A 610 9.10 -22.22 -18.02
C MET A 610 8.90 -23.73 -18.21
N PRO A 611 9.71 -24.56 -17.53
CA PRO A 611 9.56 -26.02 -17.64
C PRO A 611 8.20 -26.51 -17.15
N ALA A 612 7.55 -27.36 -17.92
CA ALA A 612 6.26 -27.98 -17.58
C ALA A 612 6.45 -29.11 -16.55
N ASN A 613 6.75 -28.74 -15.31
CA ASN A 613 7.00 -29.66 -14.19
C ASN A 613 5.78 -29.92 -13.30
N ARG A 614 4.71 -29.13 -13.46
CA ARG A 614 3.45 -29.16 -12.71
C ARG A 614 2.27 -28.87 -13.64
N ASP A 615 1.04 -28.98 -13.13
CA ASP A 615 -0.15 -28.44 -13.81
C ASP A 615 -0.09 -26.91 -13.87
N LEU A 616 -0.90 -26.30 -14.75
CA LEU A 616 -1.17 -24.87 -14.76
C LEU A 616 -2.61 -24.62 -14.29
N ALA A 617 -2.84 -23.55 -13.56
CA ALA A 617 -4.15 -23.07 -13.18
C ALA A 617 -4.25 -21.57 -13.49
N PHE A 618 -4.92 -21.23 -14.57
CA PHE A 618 -5.17 -19.83 -14.93
C PHE A 618 -6.42 -19.32 -14.23
N LEU A 619 -6.33 -18.11 -13.66
CA LEU A 619 -7.43 -17.43 -12.98
C LEU A 619 -7.94 -16.30 -13.88
N PHE A 620 -9.25 -16.29 -14.15
CA PHE A 620 -9.92 -15.28 -14.95
C PHE A 620 -11.02 -14.60 -14.16
N TYR A 621 -11.02 -13.29 -14.20
CA TYR A 621 -12.06 -12.45 -13.61
C TYR A 621 -13.20 -12.19 -14.60
N PRO A 622 -14.36 -11.78 -14.12
CA PRO A 622 -15.42 -11.30 -15.02
C PRO A 622 -14.89 -10.19 -15.94
N GLY A 623 -15.25 -10.29 -17.22
CA GLY A 623 -14.74 -9.38 -18.26
C GLY A 623 -13.41 -9.80 -18.87
N GLN A 624 -12.83 -10.95 -18.46
CA GLN A 624 -11.61 -11.50 -19.05
C GLN A 624 -11.88 -12.70 -19.99
N GLU A 625 -13.09 -12.82 -20.51
CA GLU A 625 -13.48 -13.92 -21.41
C GLU A 625 -12.58 -13.99 -22.64
N ALA A 626 -12.23 -12.82 -23.21
CA ALA A 626 -11.33 -12.75 -24.36
C ALA A 626 -9.93 -13.34 -24.07
N TYR A 627 -9.44 -13.12 -22.86
CA TYR A 627 -8.16 -13.72 -22.42
C TYR A 627 -8.29 -15.21 -22.13
N ARG A 628 -9.41 -15.64 -21.57
CA ARG A 628 -9.68 -17.06 -21.33
C ARG A 628 -9.67 -17.83 -22.65
N HIS A 629 -10.36 -17.37 -23.68
CA HIS A 629 -10.38 -17.99 -24.99
C HIS A 629 -8.99 -18.03 -25.65
N LEU A 630 -8.18 -16.99 -25.46
CA LEU A 630 -6.79 -17.00 -25.91
C LEU A 630 -5.97 -18.11 -25.23
N VAL A 631 -6.12 -18.27 -23.90
CA VAL A 631 -5.40 -19.29 -23.13
C VAL A 631 -5.87 -20.71 -23.49
N GLU A 632 -7.18 -20.90 -23.67
CA GLU A 632 -7.74 -22.17 -24.11
C GLU A 632 -7.22 -22.58 -25.51
N ALA A 633 -7.04 -21.62 -26.40
CA ALA A 633 -6.45 -21.86 -27.73
C ALA A 633 -4.95 -22.20 -27.65
N ILE A 634 -4.20 -21.59 -26.72
CA ILE A 634 -2.76 -21.86 -26.55
C ILE A 634 -2.51 -23.17 -25.80
N TYR A 635 -3.36 -23.52 -24.84
CA TYR A 635 -3.24 -24.70 -23.98
C TYR A 635 -4.53 -25.56 -24.05
N PRO A 636 -4.76 -26.27 -25.15
CA PRO A 636 -5.93 -27.11 -25.28
C PRO A 636 -5.91 -28.29 -24.30
N GLY A 637 -7.11 -28.81 -23.96
CA GLY A 637 -7.25 -29.97 -23.10
C GLY A 637 -7.26 -29.64 -21.59
N GLY A 638 -7.38 -28.39 -21.21
CA GLY A 638 -7.66 -28.00 -19.82
C GLY A 638 -9.12 -28.15 -19.45
N ALA A 639 -9.38 -28.08 -18.14
CA ALA A 639 -10.72 -28.12 -17.56
C ALA A 639 -11.07 -26.78 -16.93
N LEU A 640 -12.25 -26.23 -17.27
CA LEU A 640 -12.77 -24.98 -16.71
C LEU A 640 -13.60 -25.27 -15.46
N ARG A 641 -13.32 -24.56 -14.36
CA ARG A 641 -14.06 -24.61 -13.11
C ARG A 641 -14.45 -23.22 -12.68
N ARG A 642 -15.74 -22.99 -12.45
CA ARG A 642 -16.25 -21.73 -11.93
C ARG A 642 -16.23 -21.72 -10.41
N VAL A 643 -15.71 -20.64 -9.82
CA VAL A 643 -15.67 -20.43 -8.37
C VAL A 643 -16.69 -19.35 -8.01
N PRO A 644 -17.80 -19.73 -7.33
CA PRO A 644 -18.82 -18.76 -6.92
C PRO A 644 -18.31 -17.87 -5.80
N LEU A 645 -18.71 -16.61 -5.82
CA LEU A 645 -18.48 -15.62 -4.76
C LEU A 645 -19.82 -15.27 -4.09
N PRO A 646 -19.91 -15.23 -2.75
CA PRO A 646 -21.10 -14.71 -2.08
C PRO A 646 -21.09 -13.17 -2.08
N PRO A 647 -22.29 -12.54 -2.04
CA PRO A 647 -23.59 -12.98 -2.49
C PRO A 647 -23.81 -12.68 -3.98
N ASP A 648 -23.99 -13.68 -4.78
CA ASP A 648 -24.52 -13.69 -6.16
C ASP A 648 -23.94 -12.75 -7.24
N GLN A 649 -22.86 -12.04 -6.99
CA GLN A 649 -22.45 -10.96 -7.88
C GLN A 649 -21.18 -11.21 -8.72
N TRP A 650 -20.30 -12.11 -8.30
CA TRP A 650 -19.04 -12.35 -8.98
C TRP A 650 -18.68 -13.83 -8.97
N THR A 651 -18.29 -14.32 -10.13
CA THR A 651 -17.64 -15.62 -10.26
C THR A 651 -16.29 -15.39 -10.91
N PHE A 652 -15.28 -16.11 -10.50
CA PHE A 652 -14.08 -16.20 -11.31
C PHE A 652 -13.90 -17.62 -11.81
N ASP A 653 -13.26 -17.74 -12.95
CA ASP A 653 -13.02 -19.01 -13.60
C ASP A 653 -11.59 -19.47 -13.36
N VAL A 654 -11.42 -20.76 -13.09
CA VAL A 654 -10.11 -21.42 -13.01
C VAL A 654 -10.02 -22.40 -14.17
N TYR A 655 -9.10 -22.14 -15.09
CA TYR A 655 -8.80 -23.06 -16.18
C TYR A 655 -7.55 -23.87 -15.84
N ARG A 656 -7.73 -25.15 -15.53
CA ARG A 656 -6.64 -26.05 -15.15
C ARG A 656 -6.17 -26.88 -16.31
N VAL A 657 -4.89 -26.73 -16.68
CA VAL A 657 -4.21 -27.47 -17.74
C VAL A 657 -3.34 -28.55 -17.08
N PRO A 658 -3.59 -29.85 -17.36
CA PRO A 658 -2.76 -30.91 -16.86
C PRO A 658 -1.30 -30.79 -17.35
N ARG A 659 -0.36 -31.19 -16.49
CA ARG A 659 1.08 -31.18 -16.84
C ARG A 659 1.37 -31.83 -18.20
N ALA A 660 0.75 -32.96 -18.50
CA ALA A 660 0.96 -33.68 -19.76
C ALA A 660 0.53 -32.83 -20.98
N ALA A 661 -0.62 -32.15 -20.88
CA ALA A 661 -1.11 -31.26 -21.92
C ALA A 661 -0.15 -30.07 -22.11
N TRP A 662 0.34 -29.48 -21.01
CA TRP A 662 1.32 -28.41 -21.09
C TRP A 662 2.67 -28.87 -21.65
N GLN A 663 3.16 -30.04 -21.24
CA GLN A 663 4.38 -30.63 -21.81
C GLN A 663 4.27 -30.86 -23.32
N ALA A 664 3.08 -31.21 -23.79
CA ALA A 664 2.85 -31.41 -25.23
C ALA A 664 3.02 -30.13 -26.06
N THR A 665 2.92 -28.96 -25.44
CA THR A 665 3.15 -27.65 -26.11
C THR A 665 4.63 -27.23 -26.14
N GLN A 666 5.55 -28.00 -25.54
CA GLN A 666 6.98 -27.69 -25.47
C GLN A 666 7.85 -28.67 -26.29
N GLY A 667 8.97 -28.18 -26.83
CA GLY A 667 9.91 -28.97 -27.61
C GLY A 667 9.85 -28.69 -29.12
N ALA A 668 10.39 -29.61 -29.92
CA ALA A 668 10.42 -29.54 -31.38
C ALA A 668 9.70 -30.74 -31.98
N LEU A 669 9.31 -30.64 -33.24
CA LEU A 669 8.89 -31.79 -34.07
C LEU A 669 10.09 -32.31 -34.87
N ALA A 670 10.33 -33.57 -34.76
CA ALA A 670 11.28 -34.29 -35.60
C ALA A 670 10.52 -35.07 -36.71
N HIS A 671 10.85 -34.80 -37.96
CA HIS A 671 10.27 -35.43 -39.14
C HIS A 671 11.28 -36.40 -39.71
N VAL A 672 10.98 -37.68 -39.61
CA VAL A 672 11.80 -38.75 -40.20
C VAL A 672 11.17 -39.21 -41.51
N PRO A 673 11.93 -39.33 -42.63
CA PRO A 673 11.35 -39.76 -43.88
C PRO A 673 10.64 -41.11 -43.77
N GLY A 674 9.39 -41.17 -44.25
CA GLY A 674 8.55 -42.39 -44.22
C GLY A 674 7.93 -42.71 -42.85
N GLY A 675 8.12 -41.87 -41.84
CA GLY A 675 7.55 -42.02 -40.49
C GLY A 675 6.67 -40.84 -40.04
N PRO A 676 5.93 -41.00 -38.92
CA PRO A 676 5.19 -39.89 -38.36
C PRO A 676 6.15 -38.86 -37.73
N SER A 677 5.70 -37.60 -37.66
CA SER A 677 6.41 -36.58 -36.91
C SER A 677 6.34 -36.86 -35.41
N VAL A 678 7.48 -36.80 -34.73
CA VAL A 678 7.60 -37.11 -33.29
C VAL A 678 8.03 -35.89 -32.55
N ARG A 679 7.36 -35.60 -31.41
CA ARG A 679 7.78 -34.53 -30.51
C ARG A 679 9.02 -34.91 -29.71
N VAL A 680 10.04 -34.10 -29.74
CA VAL A 680 11.32 -34.24 -29.02
C VAL A 680 11.58 -33.02 -28.11
N PRO A 681 12.37 -33.17 -27.04
CA PRO A 681 12.65 -32.07 -26.12
C PRO A 681 13.37 -30.86 -26.73
N GLY A 682 14.01 -31.06 -27.87
CA GLY A 682 14.77 -30.03 -28.59
C GLY A 682 15.21 -30.59 -29.94
N PHE A 683 16.29 -30.09 -30.51
CA PHE A 683 16.87 -30.55 -31.79
C PHE A 683 17.75 -31.80 -31.54
N SER A 684 17.13 -32.85 -30.99
CA SER A 684 17.79 -34.13 -30.65
C SER A 684 17.31 -35.26 -31.57
N ASP A 685 18.13 -36.29 -31.71
CA ASP A 685 17.77 -37.43 -32.50
C ASP A 685 16.53 -38.15 -31.91
N PRO A 686 15.45 -38.31 -32.69
CA PRO A 686 14.25 -38.98 -32.22
C PRO A 686 14.39 -40.51 -32.11
N ASP A 687 15.33 -41.08 -32.88
CA ASP A 687 15.59 -42.53 -32.94
C ASP A 687 17.08 -42.81 -33.10
N PRO A 688 17.83 -42.98 -31.99
CA PRO A 688 19.27 -43.27 -32.04
C PRO A 688 19.63 -44.61 -32.74
N GLY A 689 18.63 -45.51 -32.92
CA GLY A 689 18.81 -46.80 -33.58
C GLY A 689 18.43 -46.85 -35.08
N ALA A 690 17.99 -45.72 -35.63
CA ALA A 690 17.59 -45.66 -37.05
C ALA A 690 18.75 -45.88 -38.01
N ARG A 691 18.40 -46.27 -39.26
CA ARG A 691 19.37 -46.60 -40.30
C ARG A 691 20.37 -45.45 -40.57
N PRO A 692 21.67 -45.76 -40.82
CA PRO A 692 22.64 -44.78 -41.32
C PRO A 692 22.07 -44.09 -42.57
N ASP A 693 22.49 -42.85 -42.78
CA ASP A 693 22.18 -42.01 -43.97
C ASP A 693 20.70 -41.52 -44.08
N THR A 694 19.88 -41.73 -43.07
CA THR A 694 18.54 -41.07 -43.01
C THR A 694 18.66 -39.64 -42.51
N GLY A 695 18.14 -38.69 -43.32
CA GLY A 695 18.01 -37.30 -42.91
C GLY A 695 16.90 -37.14 -41.88
N VAL A 696 17.04 -36.19 -40.96
CA VAL A 696 16.01 -35.76 -40.06
C VAL A 696 15.82 -34.26 -40.21
N ARG A 697 14.57 -33.82 -40.28
CA ARG A 697 14.19 -32.42 -40.28
C ARG A 697 13.50 -32.13 -38.95
N TRP A 698 13.96 -31.12 -38.26
CA TRP A 698 13.29 -30.59 -37.03
C TRP A 698 12.65 -29.27 -37.33
N THR A 699 11.47 -29.04 -36.77
CA THR A 699 10.79 -27.76 -36.82
C THR A 699 10.30 -27.36 -35.43
N ALA A 700 10.43 -26.08 -35.09
CA ALA A 700 9.91 -25.51 -33.86
C ALA A 700 9.72 -24.00 -33.99
N ALA A 701 8.77 -23.45 -33.26
CA ALA A 701 8.84 -22.01 -32.91
C ALA A 701 9.76 -21.88 -31.71
N MET A 702 10.75 -21.01 -31.79
CA MET A 702 11.71 -20.68 -30.73
C MET A 702 11.39 -19.28 -30.20
N ARG A 703 11.10 -19.16 -28.91
CA ARG A 703 10.88 -17.87 -28.24
C ARG A 703 12.22 -17.20 -27.97
N VAL A 704 12.47 -16.07 -28.67
CA VAL A 704 13.58 -15.16 -28.41
C VAL A 704 13.17 -14.13 -27.38
N PRO A 705 13.79 -14.10 -26.19
CA PRO A 705 13.32 -13.26 -25.08
C PRO A 705 13.60 -11.77 -25.29
N ARG A 706 14.64 -11.40 -26.06
CA ARG A 706 15.07 -10.01 -26.28
C ARG A 706 15.47 -9.79 -27.73
N PHE A 707 15.25 -8.60 -28.23
CA PHE A 707 15.87 -8.12 -29.47
C PHE A 707 17.39 -8.05 -29.31
N GLY A 708 18.14 -8.67 -30.19
CA GLY A 708 19.60 -8.65 -30.14
C GLY A 708 20.32 -9.76 -30.88
N ASN A 709 21.62 -9.82 -30.66
CA ASN A 709 22.48 -10.78 -31.31
C ASN A 709 22.45 -12.16 -30.61
N TYR A 710 22.22 -13.20 -31.38
CA TYR A 710 22.23 -14.59 -30.94
C TYR A 710 23.23 -15.38 -31.76
N ALA A 711 24.11 -16.09 -31.08
CA ALA A 711 25.09 -16.95 -31.72
C ALA A 711 24.54 -18.39 -31.80
N PHE A 712 24.74 -19.02 -32.94
CA PHE A 712 24.38 -20.41 -33.20
C PHE A 712 25.63 -21.22 -33.59
N ARG A 713 25.74 -22.41 -33.04
CA ARG A 713 26.76 -23.40 -33.38
C ARG A 713 26.09 -24.67 -33.90
N LEU A 714 26.46 -25.06 -35.04
CA LEU A 714 25.93 -26.25 -35.70
C LEU A 714 27.06 -27.25 -36.00
N GLY A 715 26.81 -28.54 -35.81
CA GLY A 715 27.68 -29.59 -36.22
C GLY A 715 28.28 -30.49 -35.14
N PRO A 716 29.28 -31.34 -35.47
CA PRO A 716 29.79 -31.62 -36.81
C PRO A 716 28.85 -32.53 -37.61
N GLY A 717 28.92 -32.45 -38.94
CA GLY A 717 28.15 -33.29 -39.90
C GLY A 717 27.31 -32.44 -40.85
N PRO A 718 26.82 -33.00 -41.96
CA PRO A 718 26.06 -32.26 -42.94
C PRO A 718 24.74 -31.78 -42.32
N ALA A 719 24.57 -30.46 -42.21
CA ALA A 719 23.40 -29.87 -41.62
C ALA A 719 23.14 -28.44 -42.13
N ARG A 720 21.89 -28.05 -42.10
CA ARG A 720 21.40 -26.71 -42.48
C ARG A 720 20.46 -26.18 -41.43
N LEU A 721 20.64 -24.95 -41.06
CA LEU A 721 19.78 -24.18 -40.14
C LEU A 721 19.15 -23.02 -40.88
N THR A 722 17.82 -22.95 -40.85
CA THR A 722 17.07 -21.79 -41.30
C THR A 722 16.24 -21.20 -40.15
N ILE A 723 16.13 -19.90 -40.14
CA ILE A 723 15.27 -19.15 -39.16
C ILE A 723 14.38 -18.20 -39.98
N ASP A 724 13.07 -18.33 -39.81
CA ASP A 724 12.03 -17.55 -40.53
C ASP A 724 12.22 -17.62 -42.06
N GLY A 725 12.65 -18.79 -42.56
CA GLY A 725 12.94 -19.03 -43.98
C GLY A 725 14.27 -18.49 -44.47
N SER A 726 15.06 -17.80 -43.66
CA SER A 726 16.41 -17.33 -43.99
C SER A 726 17.45 -18.37 -43.58
N GLU A 727 18.36 -18.74 -44.49
CA GLU A 727 19.47 -19.62 -44.18
C GLU A 727 20.46 -18.90 -43.27
N VAL A 728 20.66 -19.43 -42.05
CA VAL A 728 21.53 -18.86 -41.01
C VAL A 728 22.91 -19.55 -41.03
N LEU A 729 22.93 -20.88 -41.19
CA LEU A 729 24.14 -21.65 -41.12
C LEU A 729 24.02 -22.97 -41.92
N SER A 730 25.05 -23.33 -42.69
CA SER A 730 25.13 -24.57 -43.43
C SER A 730 26.50 -25.20 -43.29
N ILE A 731 26.53 -26.52 -43.12
CA ILE A 731 27.73 -27.35 -42.96
C ILE A 731 27.69 -28.49 -43.97
N ALA A 732 28.78 -28.67 -44.70
CA ALA A 732 28.95 -29.79 -45.62
C ALA A 732 29.44 -31.07 -44.90
N ALA A 733 29.34 -32.19 -45.59
CA ALA A 733 29.89 -33.44 -45.09
C ALA A 733 31.41 -33.33 -44.91
N GLY A 734 31.90 -33.67 -43.72
CA GLY A 734 33.35 -33.63 -43.40
C GLY A 734 33.83 -32.32 -42.75
N ASP A 735 33.00 -31.27 -42.74
CA ASP A 735 33.35 -30.01 -42.09
C ASP A 735 33.30 -30.14 -40.55
N ALA A 736 34.14 -29.35 -39.89
CA ALA A 736 34.03 -29.13 -38.45
C ALA A 736 32.78 -28.32 -38.10
N ALA A 737 32.45 -28.23 -36.80
CA ALA A 737 31.37 -27.38 -36.33
C ALA A 737 31.59 -25.91 -36.77
N LYS A 738 30.53 -25.25 -37.24
CA LYS A 738 30.55 -23.84 -37.64
C LYS A 738 29.69 -23.00 -36.70
N GLU A 739 30.06 -21.73 -36.58
CA GLU A 739 29.35 -20.76 -35.76
C GLU A 739 28.98 -19.53 -36.59
N THR A 740 27.85 -18.93 -36.24
CA THR A 740 27.43 -17.65 -36.81
C THR A 740 26.63 -16.86 -35.77
N SER A 741 26.54 -15.56 -35.97
CA SER A 741 25.66 -14.68 -35.16
C SER A 741 24.69 -13.96 -36.07
N VAL A 742 23.44 -13.84 -35.62
CA VAL A 742 22.37 -13.09 -36.29
C VAL A 742 21.67 -12.22 -35.28
N CYS A 743 21.11 -11.11 -35.76
CA CYS A 743 20.20 -10.28 -34.94
C CYS A 743 18.79 -10.82 -35.09
N LEU A 744 18.17 -11.12 -33.95
CA LEU A 744 16.80 -11.62 -33.90
C LEU A 744 15.89 -10.61 -33.23
N ALA A 745 14.69 -10.43 -33.78
CA ALA A 745 13.60 -9.73 -33.14
C ALA A 745 13.20 -10.45 -31.84
N ARG A 746 12.64 -9.74 -30.87
CA ARG A 746 12.01 -10.40 -29.72
C ARG A 746 10.74 -11.12 -30.19
N GLY A 747 10.51 -12.36 -29.75
CA GLY A 747 9.29 -13.10 -30.08
C GLY A 747 9.51 -14.50 -30.56
N ASP A 748 8.55 -15.05 -31.29
CA ASP A 748 8.60 -16.44 -31.78
C ASP A 748 9.15 -16.50 -33.17
N HIS A 749 10.28 -17.18 -33.35
CA HIS A 749 10.93 -17.44 -34.62
C HIS A 749 10.74 -18.90 -35.06
N PHE A 750 10.45 -19.14 -36.33
CA PHE A 750 10.36 -20.48 -36.87
C PHE A 750 11.76 -21.00 -37.20
N VAL A 751 12.19 -22.03 -36.49
CA VAL A 751 13.49 -22.64 -36.64
C VAL A 751 13.32 -24.00 -37.33
N GLU A 752 14.03 -24.17 -38.44
CA GLU A 752 14.13 -25.44 -39.13
C GLU A 752 15.58 -25.87 -39.15
N MET A 753 15.81 -27.09 -38.79
CA MET A 753 17.12 -27.73 -38.90
C MET A 753 17.00 -29.02 -39.70
N GLU A 754 17.81 -29.17 -40.70
CA GLU A 754 17.97 -30.42 -41.45
C GLU A 754 19.37 -30.98 -41.20
N ALA A 755 19.45 -32.23 -40.81
CA ALA A 755 20.74 -32.89 -40.67
C ALA A 755 20.64 -34.36 -41.11
N ALA A 756 21.71 -34.83 -41.75
CA ALA A 756 21.84 -36.22 -42.13
C ALA A 756 22.70 -37.00 -41.13
N ARG A 757 22.38 -38.28 -40.91
CA ARG A 757 23.25 -39.21 -40.21
C ARG A 757 24.35 -39.66 -41.19
N ALA A 758 25.60 -39.43 -40.91
CA ALA A 758 26.71 -39.79 -41.76
C ALA A 758 27.64 -40.76 -41.02
N GLY A 759 27.90 -41.95 -41.65
CA GLY A 759 28.88 -42.94 -41.16
C GLY A 759 28.56 -43.51 -39.77
N GLY A 760 27.27 -43.71 -39.43
CA GLY A 760 26.84 -44.23 -38.13
C GLY A 760 26.95 -43.27 -36.95
N ARG A 761 27.23 -41.98 -37.21
CA ARG A 761 27.26 -40.92 -36.18
C ARG A 761 25.88 -40.28 -36.05
N PRO A 762 25.52 -39.82 -34.84
CA PRO A 762 24.29 -39.08 -34.65
C PRO A 762 24.29 -37.80 -35.50
N PRO A 763 23.11 -37.27 -35.87
CA PRO A 763 23.03 -36.04 -36.65
C PRO A 763 23.65 -34.86 -35.90
N ALA A 764 24.02 -33.81 -36.67
CA ALA A 764 24.61 -32.60 -36.12
C ALA A 764 23.74 -31.98 -34.99
N ARG A 765 24.40 -31.43 -33.98
CA ARG A 765 23.71 -30.75 -32.84
C ARG A 765 23.64 -29.26 -33.05
N LEU A 766 22.49 -28.69 -32.68
CA LEU A 766 22.29 -27.28 -32.65
C LEU A 766 22.48 -26.77 -31.20
N LEU A 767 23.39 -25.84 -31.03
CA LEU A 767 23.61 -25.11 -29.81
C LEU A 767 23.40 -23.64 -30.07
N TRP A 768 22.98 -22.89 -29.06
CA TRP A 768 22.82 -21.46 -29.12
C TRP A 768 23.47 -20.75 -27.92
N ALA A 769 23.82 -19.49 -28.10
CA ALA A 769 24.20 -18.61 -27.02
C ALA A 769 23.25 -17.38 -27.06
N PRO A 770 22.47 -17.10 -26.00
CA PRO A 770 21.71 -15.87 -25.89
C PRO A 770 22.60 -14.65 -26.02
N ALA A 771 22.03 -13.51 -26.40
CA ALA A 771 22.75 -12.26 -26.61
C ALA A 771 23.73 -12.00 -25.45
N ALA A 772 25.01 -12.05 -25.75
CA ALA A 772 26.07 -11.68 -24.82
C ALA A 772 26.26 -10.16 -24.82
N ASN A 773 26.68 -9.61 -23.72
CA ASN A 773 27.12 -8.21 -23.66
C ASN A 773 28.31 -8.00 -24.64
N ALA A 774 28.46 -6.79 -25.13
CA ALA A 774 29.55 -6.48 -26.03
C ALA A 774 30.92 -6.81 -25.37
N GLY A 775 31.64 -7.78 -25.95
CA GLY A 775 32.94 -8.23 -25.44
C GLY A 775 32.96 -9.55 -24.64
N GLU A 776 31.80 -10.14 -24.34
CA GLU A 776 31.73 -11.46 -23.73
C GLU A 776 31.77 -12.58 -24.78
N GLN A 777 32.49 -13.64 -24.49
CA GLN A 777 32.49 -14.82 -25.34
C GLN A 777 31.16 -15.58 -25.20
N PRO A 778 30.52 -16.03 -26.29
CA PRO A 778 29.25 -16.74 -26.23
C PRO A 778 29.39 -18.08 -25.51
N VAL A 779 28.58 -18.32 -24.52
CA VAL A 779 28.48 -19.60 -23.82
C VAL A 779 27.39 -20.43 -24.47
N PHE A 780 27.82 -21.39 -25.30
CA PHE A 780 26.92 -22.25 -26.06
C PHE A 780 26.26 -23.32 -25.18
N GLN A 781 24.96 -23.48 -25.32
CA GLN A 781 24.14 -24.47 -24.63
C GLN A 781 23.06 -25.04 -25.56
N ALA A 782 22.45 -26.16 -25.17
CA ALA A 782 21.28 -26.67 -25.87
C ALA A 782 20.11 -25.71 -25.72
N ILE A 783 19.30 -25.55 -26.76
CA ILE A 783 18.08 -24.72 -26.68
C ILE A 783 17.09 -25.39 -25.72
N PRO A 784 16.66 -24.74 -24.65
CA PRO A 784 15.74 -25.36 -23.68
C PRO A 784 14.38 -25.70 -24.29
N ALA A 785 13.85 -26.89 -23.99
CA ALA A 785 12.52 -27.30 -24.47
C ALA A 785 11.42 -26.29 -24.11
N ALA A 786 11.56 -25.59 -22.97
CA ALA A 786 10.61 -24.65 -22.49
C ALA A 786 10.40 -23.40 -23.38
N ILE A 787 11.41 -23.04 -24.19
CA ILE A 787 11.31 -21.92 -25.13
C ILE A 787 11.01 -22.38 -26.55
N LEU A 788 10.83 -23.69 -26.77
CA LEU A 788 10.46 -24.28 -28.04
C LEU A 788 9.01 -24.72 -28.03
N ARG A 789 8.32 -24.54 -29.15
CA ARG A 789 6.98 -25.08 -29.44
C ARG A 789 7.04 -25.99 -30.67
N PRO A 790 6.48 -27.21 -30.59
CA PRO A 790 6.50 -28.17 -31.66
C PRO A 790 5.51 -27.79 -32.78
N LEU A 791 5.90 -26.90 -33.68
CA LEU A 791 5.11 -26.43 -34.80
C LEU A 791 5.66 -26.98 -36.11
N ALA A 792 4.77 -27.39 -37.01
CA ALA A 792 5.10 -27.82 -38.36
C ALA A 792 5.18 -26.65 -39.35
N GLU A 793 4.52 -25.52 -39.01
CA GLU A 793 4.40 -24.31 -39.80
C GLU A 793 4.88 -23.09 -39.00
N PRO A 794 5.25 -22.00 -39.66
CA PRO A 794 5.66 -20.78 -39.00
C PRO A 794 4.61 -20.26 -37.98
N PRO A 795 5.09 -19.78 -36.81
CA PRO A 795 4.19 -19.19 -35.82
C PRO A 795 3.50 -17.94 -36.39
N GLY A 796 2.25 -17.75 -36.01
CA GLY A 796 1.53 -16.53 -36.34
C GLY A 796 1.95 -15.33 -35.48
N GLY A 797 1.70 -14.13 -35.98
CA GLY A 797 2.03 -12.89 -35.28
C GLY A 797 2.13 -11.70 -36.21
N LEU A 798 2.48 -10.56 -35.65
CA LEU A 798 2.80 -9.32 -36.39
C LEU A 798 4.25 -8.91 -36.13
N PHE A 799 4.87 -8.31 -37.14
CA PHE A 799 6.18 -7.68 -36.97
C PHE A 799 6.03 -6.27 -36.46
N GLY A 800 6.59 -6.02 -35.29
CA GLY A 800 6.50 -4.74 -34.58
C GLY A 800 7.84 -4.02 -34.55
N VAL A 801 7.80 -2.72 -34.72
CA VAL A 801 8.94 -1.83 -34.55
C VAL A 801 8.60 -0.79 -33.50
N VAL A 802 9.32 -0.79 -32.39
CA VAL A 802 9.21 0.20 -31.33
C VAL A 802 10.33 1.23 -31.51
N THR A 803 9.97 2.51 -31.51
CA THR A 803 10.89 3.64 -31.64
C THR A 803 10.79 4.52 -30.40
N PHE A 804 11.91 4.74 -29.72
CA PHE A 804 12.04 5.60 -28.55
C PHE A 804 12.47 7.01 -28.91
N ARG A 805 12.25 7.97 -28.04
CA ARG A 805 12.55 9.39 -28.25
C ARG A 805 14.00 9.65 -28.65
N GLY A 806 14.95 8.87 -28.18
CA GLY A 806 16.37 8.93 -28.54
C GLY A 806 16.73 8.32 -29.90
N GLY A 807 15.77 7.87 -30.72
CA GLY A 807 15.99 7.21 -32.00
C GLY A 807 16.38 5.74 -31.91
N ARG A 808 16.44 5.17 -30.71
CA ARG A 808 16.64 3.72 -30.52
C ARG A 808 15.45 2.95 -31.06
N ARG A 809 15.72 1.77 -31.56
CA ARG A 809 14.74 0.93 -32.25
C ARG A 809 14.79 -0.49 -31.70
N GLN A 810 13.64 -1.11 -31.48
CA GLN A 810 13.52 -2.53 -31.15
C GLN A 810 12.59 -3.22 -32.14
N GLU A 811 12.96 -4.41 -32.55
CA GLU A 811 12.15 -5.25 -33.44
C GLU A 811 11.53 -6.39 -32.66
N ARG A 812 10.28 -6.76 -33.04
CA ARG A 812 9.45 -7.70 -32.31
C ARG A 812 8.64 -8.56 -33.27
N LEU A 813 8.40 -9.81 -32.87
CA LEU A 813 7.40 -10.70 -33.45
C LEU A 813 6.37 -11.00 -32.36
N ASP A 814 5.27 -10.26 -32.37
CA ASP A 814 4.26 -10.39 -31.33
C ASP A 814 3.12 -11.30 -31.84
N GLY A 815 2.94 -12.45 -31.19
CA GLY A 815 1.92 -13.42 -31.54
C GLY A 815 0.51 -12.88 -31.40
N THR A 816 0.31 -11.90 -30.52
CA THR A 816 -0.95 -11.19 -30.31
C THR A 816 -0.70 -9.87 -29.58
N LEU A 817 -1.64 -8.94 -29.68
CA LEU A 817 -1.53 -7.65 -29.00
C LEU A 817 -2.52 -7.60 -27.85
N ALA A 818 -2.01 -7.91 -26.67
CA ALA A 818 -2.75 -7.93 -25.42
C ALA A 818 -1.81 -7.60 -24.25
N THR A 819 -1.79 -6.34 -23.86
CA THR A 819 -0.91 -5.86 -22.78
C THR A 819 -1.58 -4.82 -21.93
N TRP A 820 -1.28 -4.87 -20.63
CA TRP A 820 -1.74 -3.88 -19.64
C TRP A 820 -0.72 -2.80 -19.36
N ASN A 821 0.55 -3.01 -19.65
CA ASN A 821 1.59 -2.01 -19.49
C ASN A 821 2.78 -2.27 -20.42
N LEU A 822 2.75 -1.62 -21.58
CA LEU A 822 3.85 -1.66 -22.53
C LEU A 822 5.14 -1.03 -21.98
N CYS A 823 5.04 -0.06 -21.06
CA CYS A 823 6.21 0.61 -20.49
C CYS A 823 7.06 -0.34 -19.67
N GLU A 824 6.43 -1.21 -18.87
CA GLU A 824 7.15 -2.26 -18.11
C GLU A 824 7.77 -3.29 -19.05
N GLU A 825 7.08 -3.63 -20.12
CA GLU A 825 7.56 -4.59 -21.13
C GLU A 825 8.77 -4.10 -21.89
N PHE A 826 8.82 -2.81 -22.20
CA PHE A 826 9.94 -2.22 -22.91
C PHE A 826 11.10 -1.82 -22.01
N GLN A 827 10.96 -1.95 -20.68
CA GLN A 827 12.01 -1.72 -19.67
C GLN A 827 12.66 -0.33 -19.67
N PHE A 828 12.00 0.69 -20.23
CA PHE A 828 12.50 2.05 -20.29
C PHE A 828 11.63 2.96 -19.42
N GLY A 829 12.02 3.13 -18.16
CA GLY A 829 11.28 3.92 -17.18
C GLY A 829 10.97 5.34 -17.69
N GLY A 830 9.72 5.55 -18.16
CA GLY A 830 9.19 6.86 -18.46
C GLY A 830 9.67 7.53 -19.76
N GLU A 831 10.37 6.84 -20.67
CA GLU A 831 10.71 7.40 -21.97
C GLU A 831 9.54 7.23 -22.96
N PRO A 832 8.98 8.31 -23.54
CA PRO A 832 7.92 8.20 -24.53
C PRO A 832 8.34 7.40 -25.77
N PHE A 833 7.45 6.54 -26.26
CA PHE A 833 7.69 5.70 -27.41
C PHE A 833 6.52 5.67 -28.38
N GLY A 834 6.80 5.23 -29.60
CA GLY A 834 5.82 4.86 -30.60
C GLY A 834 6.08 3.44 -31.10
N ALA A 835 5.05 2.71 -31.46
CA ALA A 835 5.17 1.36 -31.99
C ALA A 835 4.28 1.21 -33.24
N VAL A 836 4.78 0.44 -34.19
CA VAL A 836 4.02 0.10 -35.42
C VAL A 836 4.16 -1.39 -35.66
N TRP A 837 3.03 -2.09 -35.75
CA TRP A 837 2.97 -3.52 -36.11
C TRP A 837 2.43 -3.66 -37.53
N THR A 838 3.05 -4.55 -38.29
CA THR A 838 2.69 -4.84 -39.69
C THR A 838 2.58 -6.36 -39.92
N GLY A 839 1.71 -6.75 -40.81
CA GLY A 839 1.50 -8.15 -41.18
C GLY A 839 0.17 -8.37 -41.87
N SER A 840 -0.38 -9.58 -41.75
CA SER A 840 -1.70 -9.90 -42.27
C SER A 840 -2.59 -10.51 -41.18
N LEU A 841 -3.88 -10.23 -41.25
CA LEU A 841 -4.96 -10.91 -40.54
C LEU A 841 -5.57 -11.96 -41.45
N VAL A 842 -5.61 -13.20 -41.01
CA VAL A 842 -6.27 -14.30 -41.72
C VAL A 842 -7.71 -14.42 -41.24
N ALA A 843 -8.66 -13.98 -42.07
CA ALA A 843 -10.08 -14.15 -41.82
C ALA A 843 -10.51 -15.56 -42.14
N PRO A 844 -11.00 -16.38 -41.20
CA PRO A 844 -11.35 -17.77 -41.47
C PRO A 844 -12.59 -17.94 -42.33
N ALA A 845 -13.47 -16.94 -42.38
CA ALA A 845 -14.72 -16.97 -43.16
C ALA A 845 -15.09 -15.59 -43.68
N LEU A 846 -15.87 -15.58 -44.77
CA LEU A 846 -16.53 -14.38 -45.24
C LEU A 846 -17.57 -13.93 -44.21
N GLY A 847 -17.58 -12.66 -43.81
CA GLY A 847 -18.59 -12.15 -42.92
C GLY A 847 -18.20 -10.88 -42.15
N SER A 848 -19.08 -10.51 -41.23
CA SER A 848 -18.88 -9.33 -40.37
C SER A 848 -18.11 -9.74 -39.09
N TYR A 849 -17.02 -9.07 -38.88
CA TYR A 849 -16.14 -9.22 -37.69
C TYR A 849 -16.35 -8.00 -36.80
N LEU A 850 -16.69 -8.23 -35.53
CA LEU A 850 -16.65 -7.15 -34.51
C LEU A 850 -15.21 -7.00 -34.04
N MET A 851 -14.58 -5.86 -34.33
CA MET A 851 -13.22 -5.54 -33.92
C MET A 851 -13.26 -4.55 -32.76
N GLY A 852 -12.46 -4.79 -31.71
CA GLY A 852 -12.33 -3.91 -30.56
C GLY A 852 -10.88 -3.50 -30.37
N LEU A 853 -10.64 -2.22 -30.08
CA LEU A 853 -9.32 -1.66 -29.80
C LEU A 853 -9.37 -0.88 -28.48
N LEU A 854 -8.58 -1.30 -27.51
CA LEU A 854 -8.42 -0.60 -26.24
C LEU A 854 -6.97 -0.11 -26.14
N ALA A 855 -6.79 1.20 -25.94
CA ALA A 855 -5.48 1.80 -25.84
C ALA A 855 -5.45 2.90 -24.78
N SER A 856 -4.32 3.02 -24.04
CA SER A 856 -4.00 4.17 -23.17
C SER A 856 -3.08 5.13 -23.92
N GLY A 857 -3.53 5.62 -25.07
CA GLY A 857 -2.76 6.47 -25.97
C GLY A 857 -3.50 6.66 -27.28
N THR A 858 -2.78 7.12 -28.30
CA THR A 858 -3.33 7.14 -29.66
C THR A 858 -3.00 5.84 -30.37
N ALA A 859 -4.02 5.09 -30.77
CA ALA A 859 -3.86 3.86 -31.54
C ALA A 859 -4.72 3.92 -32.79
N GLU A 860 -4.21 3.42 -33.90
CA GLU A 860 -4.90 3.33 -35.18
C GLU A 860 -4.70 1.95 -35.80
N LEU A 861 -5.80 1.27 -36.09
CA LEU A 861 -5.83 -0.01 -36.82
C LEU A 861 -6.26 0.23 -38.25
N LYS A 862 -5.42 -0.19 -39.19
CA LYS A 862 -5.73 -0.23 -40.64
C LYS A 862 -5.80 -1.67 -41.11
N ILE A 863 -6.83 -1.97 -41.90
CA ILE A 863 -6.97 -3.23 -42.61
C ILE A 863 -7.11 -2.90 -44.10
N ASP A 864 -6.30 -3.53 -44.94
CA ASP A 864 -6.23 -3.26 -46.38
C ASP A 864 -6.06 -1.77 -46.72
N GLY A 865 -5.27 -1.07 -45.91
CA GLY A 865 -4.96 0.34 -46.05
C GLY A 865 -6.05 1.31 -45.55
N GLN A 866 -7.25 0.81 -45.19
CA GLN A 866 -8.31 1.62 -44.64
C GLN A 866 -8.29 1.67 -43.12
N THR A 867 -8.43 2.84 -42.53
CA THR A 867 -8.56 3.00 -41.07
C THR A 867 -9.90 2.42 -40.61
N VAL A 868 -9.81 1.35 -39.80
CA VAL A 868 -10.95 0.61 -39.26
C VAL A 868 -11.30 1.11 -37.86
N LEU A 869 -10.30 1.29 -36.99
CA LEU A 869 -10.47 1.75 -35.61
C LEU A 869 -9.42 2.80 -35.27
N ARG A 870 -9.85 3.79 -34.50
CA ARG A 870 -8.97 4.79 -33.91
C ARG A 870 -9.38 5.02 -32.45
N SER A 871 -8.41 4.90 -31.54
CA SER A 871 -8.59 5.19 -30.13
C SER A 871 -7.67 6.36 -29.74
N GLU A 872 -8.22 7.36 -29.04
CA GLU A 872 -7.47 8.53 -28.57
C GLU A 872 -7.69 8.73 -27.06
N GLY A 873 -6.59 8.82 -26.30
CA GLY A 873 -6.63 9.02 -24.85
C GLY A 873 -6.75 7.73 -24.06
N ALA A 874 -7.00 7.88 -22.76
CA ALA A 874 -7.18 6.74 -21.84
C ALA A 874 -8.66 6.35 -21.80
N HIS A 875 -8.99 5.15 -22.23
CA HIS A 875 -10.34 4.59 -22.17
C HIS A 875 -10.38 3.34 -21.29
N ASP A 876 -11.46 3.19 -20.51
CA ASP A 876 -11.71 1.98 -19.72
C ASP A 876 -12.44 0.90 -20.54
N LYS A 877 -12.91 1.23 -21.72
CA LYS A 877 -13.62 0.33 -22.62
C LYS A 877 -13.03 0.41 -24.03
N PRO A 878 -13.04 -0.72 -24.78
CA PRO A 878 -12.58 -0.72 -26.16
C PRO A 878 -13.48 0.16 -27.03
N VAL A 879 -12.91 0.71 -28.09
CA VAL A 879 -13.65 1.28 -29.21
C VAL A 879 -13.91 0.13 -30.17
N ASP A 880 -15.17 -0.14 -30.47
CA ASP A 880 -15.56 -1.28 -31.27
C ASP A 880 -16.18 -0.84 -32.62
N THR A 881 -15.94 -1.65 -33.65
CA THR A 881 -16.62 -1.48 -34.98
C THR A 881 -16.78 -2.83 -35.66
N SER A 882 -17.80 -2.91 -36.52
CA SER A 882 -18.02 -4.06 -37.38
C SER A 882 -17.35 -3.86 -38.75
N VAL A 883 -16.53 -4.81 -39.14
CA VAL A 883 -15.80 -4.83 -40.41
C VAL A 883 -16.20 -6.04 -41.24
N PHE A 884 -16.56 -5.86 -42.46
CA PHE A 884 -16.88 -6.96 -43.36
C PHE A 884 -15.63 -7.41 -44.11
N LEU A 885 -15.20 -8.64 -43.89
CA LEU A 885 -13.99 -9.21 -44.47
C LEU A 885 -14.33 -10.40 -45.36
N SER A 886 -13.57 -10.56 -46.45
CA SER A 886 -13.56 -11.81 -47.23
C SER A 886 -12.82 -12.91 -46.46
N ALA A 887 -12.98 -14.15 -46.83
CA ALA A 887 -12.13 -15.20 -46.32
C ALA A 887 -10.72 -15.05 -46.90
N GLY A 888 -9.67 -15.17 -46.11
CA GLY A 888 -8.28 -15.07 -46.54
C GLY A 888 -7.46 -14.01 -45.80
N GLU A 889 -6.34 -13.64 -46.39
CA GLU A 889 -5.39 -12.70 -45.80
C GLU A 889 -5.76 -11.24 -46.08
N HIS A 890 -5.72 -10.41 -45.07
CA HIS A 890 -5.93 -8.96 -45.11
C HIS A 890 -4.72 -8.24 -44.55
N ALA A 891 -4.18 -7.27 -45.25
CA ALA A 891 -3.03 -6.51 -44.77
C ALA A 891 -3.39 -5.67 -43.53
N VAL A 892 -2.56 -5.75 -42.50
CA VAL A 892 -2.77 -5.07 -41.22
C VAL A 892 -1.61 -4.12 -40.91
N VAL A 893 -1.96 -2.90 -40.50
CA VAL A 893 -1.05 -1.96 -39.87
C VAL A 893 -1.72 -1.45 -38.58
N LEU A 894 -1.10 -1.69 -37.45
CA LEU A 894 -1.51 -1.12 -36.16
C LEU A 894 -0.42 -0.19 -35.64
N SER A 895 -0.74 1.08 -35.47
CA SER A 895 0.16 2.07 -34.89
C SER A 895 -0.30 2.46 -33.49
N PHE A 896 0.65 2.67 -32.59
CA PHE A 896 0.43 3.10 -31.21
C PHE A 896 1.40 4.21 -30.84
N LYS A 897 0.90 5.22 -30.14
CA LYS A 897 1.70 6.28 -29.53
C LYS A 897 1.25 6.46 -28.10
N GLU A 898 2.18 6.33 -27.17
CA GLU A 898 1.93 6.50 -25.75
C GLU A 898 1.47 7.92 -25.43
N SER A 899 0.50 8.03 -24.50
CA SER A 899 0.06 9.33 -23.97
C SER A 899 -0.04 9.36 -22.46
N VAL A 900 -0.29 8.22 -21.79
CA VAL A 900 -0.49 8.11 -20.33
C VAL A 900 -0.02 6.73 -19.85
N GLU A 901 0.68 6.66 -18.71
CA GLU A 901 0.96 5.40 -18.03
C GLU A 901 -0.27 4.91 -17.22
N PRO A 902 -0.55 3.58 -17.16
CA PRO A 902 0.12 2.51 -17.89
C PRO A 902 -0.26 2.47 -19.37
N ALA A 903 0.73 2.23 -20.23
CA ALA A 903 0.53 2.15 -21.68
C ALA A 903 -0.16 0.82 -22.06
N ARG A 904 -1.47 0.79 -22.06
CA ARG A 904 -2.30 -0.38 -22.39
C ARG A 904 -2.58 -0.45 -23.87
N LEU A 905 -2.57 -1.66 -24.44
CA LEU A 905 -2.96 -1.94 -25.81
C LEU A 905 -3.57 -3.34 -25.91
N GLU A 906 -4.82 -3.44 -26.36
CA GLU A 906 -5.52 -4.69 -26.56
C GLU A 906 -6.29 -4.65 -27.89
N TRP A 907 -6.12 -5.67 -28.70
CA TRP A 907 -6.86 -5.87 -29.93
C TRP A 907 -7.71 -7.14 -29.85
N THR A 908 -9.03 -6.96 -29.78
CA THR A 908 -10.02 -8.02 -29.72
C THR A 908 -10.75 -8.18 -31.05
N TRP A 909 -11.30 -9.35 -31.27
CA TRP A 909 -12.20 -9.62 -32.37
C TRP A 909 -13.28 -10.62 -32.00
N THR A 910 -14.40 -10.59 -32.71
CA THR A 910 -15.43 -11.62 -32.71
C THR A 910 -15.68 -12.02 -34.14
N PRO A 911 -15.20 -13.20 -34.57
CA PRO A 911 -15.47 -13.69 -35.94
C PRO A 911 -16.93 -14.08 -36.11
N PRO A 912 -17.44 -14.20 -37.36
CA PRO A 912 -18.79 -14.62 -37.63
C PRO A 912 -19.14 -15.93 -36.94
N GLY A 913 -20.16 -15.93 -36.06
CA GLY A 913 -20.61 -17.09 -35.29
C GLY A 913 -19.65 -17.56 -34.17
N GLY A 914 -18.58 -16.82 -33.93
CA GLY A 914 -17.64 -17.09 -32.86
C GLY A 914 -17.85 -16.26 -31.61
N GLU A 915 -17.00 -16.46 -30.61
CA GLU A 915 -16.99 -15.70 -29.36
C GLU A 915 -15.89 -14.64 -29.36
N ILE A 916 -16.03 -13.62 -28.49
CA ILE A 916 -15.01 -12.60 -28.32
C ILE A 916 -13.70 -13.21 -27.86
N SER A 917 -12.60 -12.86 -28.49
CA SER A 917 -11.26 -13.23 -28.07
C SER A 917 -10.25 -12.11 -28.38
N ILE A 918 -9.11 -12.12 -27.72
CA ILE A 918 -7.93 -11.44 -28.25
C ILE A 918 -7.59 -12.08 -29.59
N VAL A 919 -7.21 -11.27 -30.59
CA VAL A 919 -6.85 -11.83 -31.90
C VAL A 919 -5.72 -12.86 -31.72
N PRO A 920 -5.98 -14.16 -32.01
CA PRO A 920 -5.03 -15.21 -31.67
C PRO A 920 -3.85 -15.26 -32.66
N PRO A 921 -2.72 -15.82 -32.26
CA PRO A 921 -1.56 -15.95 -33.17
C PRO A 921 -1.91 -16.69 -34.48
N SER A 922 -2.80 -17.68 -34.42
CA SER A 922 -3.23 -18.45 -35.59
C SER A 922 -3.90 -17.60 -36.69
N ALA A 923 -4.46 -16.46 -36.31
CA ALA A 923 -5.10 -15.53 -37.22
C ALA A 923 -4.17 -14.43 -37.75
N LEU A 924 -2.90 -14.43 -37.38
CA LEU A 924 -1.94 -13.40 -37.77
C LEU A 924 -0.78 -13.98 -38.56
N ARG A 925 -0.21 -13.20 -39.47
CA ARG A 925 0.99 -13.58 -40.22
C ARG A 925 1.97 -12.40 -40.30
N PRO A 926 3.25 -12.59 -39.88
CA PRO A 926 4.26 -11.55 -40.05
C PRO A 926 4.69 -11.48 -41.56
N PRO A 927 5.24 -10.35 -41.99
CA PRO A 927 5.85 -10.27 -43.31
C PRO A 927 6.98 -11.32 -43.47
N ARG A 928 7.14 -11.89 -44.64
CA ARG A 928 8.17 -12.88 -44.93
C ARG A 928 9.58 -12.33 -44.65
N GLY A 929 10.38 -13.10 -43.94
CA GLY A 929 11.76 -12.73 -43.57
C GLY A 929 11.87 -11.62 -42.53
N ALA A 930 10.76 -11.21 -41.91
CA ALA A 930 10.79 -10.25 -40.80
C ALA A 930 11.39 -10.85 -39.53
N GLY A 931 12.18 -10.06 -38.80
CA GLY A 931 12.72 -10.46 -37.52
C GLY A 931 14.10 -11.12 -37.54
N VAL A 932 14.65 -11.44 -38.70
CA VAL A 932 16.04 -11.95 -38.85
C VAL A 932 16.84 -10.95 -39.67
N SER A 933 17.97 -10.50 -39.13
CA SER A 933 18.85 -9.56 -39.82
C SER A 933 20.32 -9.89 -39.55
N PRO A 934 21.26 -9.35 -40.34
CA PRO A 934 22.68 -9.41 -40.02
C PRO A 934 22.94 -8.91 -38.58
N PRO A 935 24.09 -9.24 -37.94
CA PRO A 935 24.35 -8.85 -36.58
C PRO A 935 24.11 -7.35 -36.31
N CYS A 936 23.29 -7.07 -35.33
CA CYS A 936 22.97 -5.72 -34.90
C CYS A 936 24.19 -4.99 -34.34
N LYS A 937 24.25 -3.67 -34.48
CA LYS A 937 25.33 -2.87 -33.91
C LYS A 937 25.15 -2.70 -32.40
N PRO A 938 26.22 -2.59 -31.59
CA PRO A 938 26.13 -2.42 -30.14
C PRO A 938 25.28 -1.24 -29.66
N GLY A 939 25.09 -0.20 -30.46
CA GLY A 939 24.24 0.97 -30.12
C GLY A 939 22.74 0.76 -30.34
N ASP A 940 22.33 -0.33 -30.99
CA ASP A 940 20.93 -0.65 -31.26
C ASP A 940 20.24 -1.24 -30.01
N PHE A 941 21.04 -1.65 -29.01
CA PHE A 941 20.55 -2.20 -27.74
C PHE A 941 20.50 -1.11 -26.67
N GLY A 942 19.49 -1.16 -25.80
CA GLY A 942 19.49 -0.36 -24.59
C GLY A 942 20.63 -0.77 -23.64
N PRO A 943 20.99 0.06 -22.64
CA PRO A 943 22.05 -0.25 -21.70
C PRO A 943 21.76 -1.59 -20.98
N PRO A 944 22.81 -2.42 -20.76
CA PRO A 944 22.67 -3.74 -20.12
C PRO A 944 22.30 -3.72 -18.64
N ASP A 945 22.13 -2.56 -18.02
CA ASP A 945 22.22 -2.35 -16.58
C ASP A 945 20.96 -2.65 -15.77
N ARG A 946 19.91 -3.16 -16.36
CA ARG A 946 18.81 -3.72 -15.57
C ARG A 946 18.60 -5.17 -16.02
N PRO A 947 18.72 -6.15 -15.10
CA PRO A 947 18.24 -7.48 -15.42
C PRO A 947 16.80 -7.34 -15.88
N PRO A 948 16.38 -8.05 -16.94
CA PRO A 948 15.01 -7.97 -17.41
C PRO A 948 14.10 -8.34 -16.25
N LEU A 949 13.16 -7.48 -15.93
CA LEU A 949 12.08 -7.80 -15.02
C LEU A 949 11.30 -9.02 -15.51
N VAL A 950 11.58 -9.51 -16.74
CA VAL A 950 10.68 -10.41 -17.42
C VAL A 950 11.35 -11.28 -18.49
N ASP A 951 12.35 -12.06 -18.17
CA ASP A 951 12.62 -13.28 -18.93
C ASP A 951 11.78 -14.46 -18.44
N HIS A 952 11.01 -14.25 -17.40
CA HIS A 952 10.05 -15.18 -16.84
C HIS A 952 8.75 -14.41 -16.54
N PRO A 953 7.59 -15.07 -16.61
CA PRO A 953 6.40 -14.52 -15.96
C PRO A 953 6.87 -14.02 -14.61
N VAL A 954 6.44 -12.80 -14.22
CA VAL A 954 6.95 -12.15 -13.00
C VAL A 954 6.79 -13.14 -11.86
N PHE A 955 7.82 -13.98 -11.70
CA PHE A 955 7.95 -14.78 -10.51
C PHE A 955 8.30 -13.81 -9.43
N LEU A 956 7.27 -13.27 -8.83
CA LEU A 956 7.41 -12.62 -7.56
C LEU A 956 7.90 -13.70 -6.59
N ARG A 957 9.19 -14.02 -6.65
CA ARG A 957 9.90 -14.58 -5.52
C ARG A 957 10.12 -13.42 -4.55
N PHE A 958 9.11 -13.16 -3.74
CA PHE A 958 9.29 -12.35 -2.55
C PHE A 958 9.89 -13.18 -1.43
#